data_282e1f8d4d45c5c8ea94b77722e5b104
#
_entry.id   282e1f8d4d45c5c8ea94b77722e5b104
#
_cell.length_a   1.000
_cell.length_b   1.000
_cell.length_c   1.000
_cell.angle_alpha   90.00
_cell.angle_beta   90.00
_cell.angle_gamma   90.00
#
_symmetry.space_group_name_H-M   'P 1'
#
loop_
_entity.id
_entity.type
_entity.pdbx_description
1 polymer ?
#
loop_
_entity_poly.entity_id
_entity_poly.type
_entity_poly.pdbx_seq_one_letter_code
_entity_poly.pdbx_strand_id
1 'polypeptide(L)'
;MMDSEEYQAGVQRDGAPARILLGRNLDEFEFAAQSGSSSVKSATPAPTAVVDGDGAIFSGDAPVHELRVHMTDALGPSNGVFARINISNWQSVSYLAFGYTGANGSFRHIKVVHMQQDTWLDLAMCTSDISYKVQNHWEAVAPEAVNDIRVFVKGSPGSPGARIDIQDAGRFRSNGYQVTASEHQGTETHEKIISLLSDYLTDRNPHILRDAEGYLDRGTFPILPGEQLDWPIDEPVPPSVASNPTYRYSWHSLYGAAYLAIASKQLGDPRGINAARSLVEAWAQRSYYLVDQDPRYAWYDHGTAERLIALLLIRGDSNSSNTSARFINQLNHMIVAHGFLLESESFYAANQVTRYHNHAWFQDLALLAAGVLAPTEAGKRWIDLSRRRLKDQMARLISHDTDYAVFVENSTGYHSGVQAIVRFAAELFDIAAEDDSLTAVAEALARWATRVQYPDRRTPSTGDSFRIPNSIPPRRESPTEPTDRVAVLTEAGIAVADGLHLDMPFAIRYFATSMSRTHKHADNLSFTLYLDGVEWLIDPSFYSHEYLDPIPSYLRGPYSHNVMFVRDREYSIAPGLARITEHSINKDSFRVHGRHHAYRGTVIDRVLEASLDKLHIQGSDTIASTDPVEAGISFHLGEDVTATIENGIALLHHPASDLQLRITVDRDIYKIAGWNGDAATSSISGIGFRAYTDTETLRANLDGGRRIAWSIDVAK
;
A
#
# COMPACT_ATOMS: atom_id res chain seq x y z
N MET A 1 -16.69 12.38 -9.04
CA MET A 1 -17.85 11.47 -9.08
C MET A 1 -17.97 11.00 -10.52
N MET A 2 -17.25 9.95 -10.89
CA MET A 2 -17.51 9.25 -12.14
C MET A 2 -18.68 8.31 -11.87
N ASP A 3 -19.64 8.33 -12.77
CA ASP A 3 -20.93 7.70 -12.61
C ASP A 3 -20.81 6.19 -12.39
N SER A 4 -21.54 5.71 -11.38
CA SER A 4 -21.75 4.30 -11.09
C SER A 4 -22.32 3.49 -12.27
N GLU A 5 -22.81 4.16 -13.31
CA GLU A 5 -23.36 3.55 -14.51
C GLU A 5 -22.29 2.96 -15.45
N GLU A 6 -21.08 3.51 -15.54
CA GLU A 6 -20.01 2.93 -16.39
C GLU A 6 -19.43 1.64 -15.82
N TYR A 7 -19.46 1.47 -14.50
CA TYR A 7 -19.04 0.22 -13.86
C TYR A 7 -20.03 -0.93 -14.13
N GLN A 8 -21.28 -0.59 -14.39
CA GLN A 8 -22.36 -1.54 -14.72
C GLN A 8 -22.38 -1.93 -16.20
N ALA A 9 -21.86 -1.10 -17.10
CA ALA A 9 -21.96 -1.29 -18.55
C ALA A 9 -21.20 -2.51 -19.09
N GLY A 10 -20.22 -3.06 -18.34
CA GLY A 10 -19.47 -4.26 -18.73
C GLY A 10 -20.20 -5.58 -18.51
N VAL A 11 -21.37 -5.59 -17.83
CA VAL A 11 -22.09 -6.81 -17.41
C VAL A 11 -23.58 -6.78 -17.81
N GLN A 12 -24.05 -5.75 -18.51
CA GLN A 12 -25.44 -5.70 -18.96
C GLN A 12 -25.62 -6.45 -20.30
N ARG A 13 -26.25 -7.60 -20.23
CA ARG A 13 -27.09 -8.11 -21.31
C ARG A 13 -28.56 -7.90 -20.94
N ASP A 14 -29.27 -7.10 -21.77
CA ASP A 14 -30.71 -7.02 -21.84
C ASP A 14 -31.48 -6.79 -20.52
N GLY A 15 -31.27 -5.66 -19.85
CA GLY A 15 -32.14 -5.21 -18.76
C GLY A 15 -32.06 -6.06 -17.47
N ALA A 16 -31.12 -6.97 -17.35
CA ALA A 16 -30.86 -7.70 -16.12
C ALA A 16 -30.12 -6.80 -15.09
N PRO A 17 -30.43 -6.89 -13.79
CA PRO A 17 -29.71 -6.16 -12.75
C PRO A 17 -28.23 -6.51 -12.73
N ALA A 18 -27.40 -5.57 -12.32
CA ALA A 18 -25.95 -5.78 -12.20
C ALA A 18 -25.64 -7.00 -11.32
N ARG A 19 -24.78 -7.88 -11.81
CA ARG A 19 -24.38 -9.10 -11.13
C ARG A 19 -22.99 -8.94 -10.55
N ILE A 20 -22.86 -9.05 -9.25
CA ILE A 20 -21.56 -9.11 -8.57
C ILE A 20 -21.14 -10.56 -8.51
N LEU A 21 -20.11 -10.89 -9.29
CA LEU A 21 -19.51 -12.21 -9.31
C LEU A 21 -18.40 -12.30 -8.28
N LEU A 22 -18.49 -13.28 -7.44
CA LEU A 22 -17.47 -13.61 -6.48
C LEU A 22 -16.57 -14.68 -7.07
N GLY A 23 -15.60 -14.23 -7.88
CA GLY A 23 -14.53 -15.07 -8.37
C GLY A 23 -14.72 -15.75 -9.72
N ARG A 24 -15.89 -15.67 -10.37
CA ARG A 24 -16.12 -16.31 -11.68
C ARG A 24 -17.20 -15.62 -12.51
N ASN A 25 -17.15 -15.81 -13.82
CA ASN A 25 -18.18 -15.31 -14.74
C ASN A 25 -19.44 -16.21 -14.69
N LEU A 26 -20.63 -15.61 -14.53
CA LEU A 26 -21.89 -16.35 -14.48
C LEU A 26 -22.22 -17.06 -15.80
N ASP A 27 -21.70 -16.60 -16.93
CA ASP A 27 -21.90 -17.25 -18.21
C ASP A 27 -21.24 -18.64 -18.28
N GLU A 28 -20.35 -18.96 -17.32
CA GLU A 28 -19.69 -20.26 -17.18
C GLU A 28 -20.47 -21.24 -16.29
N PHE A 29 -21.62 -20.82 -15.71
CA PHE A 29 -22.38 -21.61 -14.76
C PHE A 29 -23.81 -21.90 -15.22
N GLU A 30 -24.24 -23.13 -15.08
CA GLU A 30 -25.65 -23.51 -15.17
C GLU A 30 -26.29 -23.39 -13.79
N PHE A 31 -27.20 -22.44 -13.62
CA PHE A 31 -27.97 -22.28 -12.38
C PHE A 31 -29.11 -23.31 -12.34
N ALA A 32 -29.12 -24.15 -11.31
CA ALA A 32 -30.25 -24.99 -10.99
C ALA A 32 -31.04 -24.33 -9.84
N ALA A 33 -32.12 -23.64 -10.17
CA ALA A 33 -33.05 -23.15 -9.17
C ALA A 33 -33.62 -24.33 -8.38
N GLN A 34 -33.61 -24.26 -7.06
CA GLN A 34 -34.32 -25.24 -6.23
C GLN A 34 -35.83 -24.94 -6.31
N SER A 35 -36.58 -25.84 -6.89
CA SER A 35 -38.04 -25.85 -6.76
C SER A 35 -38.43 -26.45 -5.41
N GLY A 36 -38.36 -25.69 -4.35
CA GLY A 36 -38.76 -26.09 -3.02
C GLY A 36 -38.71 -24.92 -2.03
N SER A 37 -39.68 -24.78 -1.17
CA SER A 37 -39.85 -23.68 -0.25
C SER A 37 -38.57 -23.35 0.53
N SER A 38 -37.86 -22.32 0.13
CA SER A 38 -36.78 -21.74 0.91
C SER A 38 -37.40 -21.08 2.13
N SER A 39 -37.28 -21.69 3.29
CA SER A 39 -37.59 -21.00 4.55
C SER A 39 -36.36 -20.19 4.95
N VAL A 40 -36.40 -18.91 4.77
CA VAL A 40 -35.42 -17.99 5.36
C VAL A 40 -35.65 -18.03 6.88
N LYS A 41 -34.72 -18.62 7.61
CA LYS A 41 -34.76 -18.63 9.08
C LYS A 41 -33.64 -17.73 9.60
N SER A 42 -33.99 -16.75 10.44
CA SER A 42 -33.01 -16.09 11.27
C SER A 42 -32.43 -17.10 12.25
N ALA A 43 -31.11 -17.32 12.21
CA ALA A 43 -30.46 -18.39 12.97
C ALA A 43 -30.06 -17.99 14.38
N THR A 44 -30.16 -16.73 14.73
CA THR A 44 -29.89 -16.23 16.07
C THR A 44 -31.15 -15.54 16.61
N PRO A 45 -31.57 -15.80 17.82
CA PRO A 45 -32.62 -15.02 18.47
C PRO A 45 -32.02 -13.66 18.86
N ALA A 46 -31.69 -12.84 17.87
CA ALA A 46 -31.40 -11.45 18.13
C ALA A 46 -32.74 -10.72 18.17
N PRO A 47 -33.04 -9.96 19.22
CA PRO A 47 -34.36 -9.33 19.42
C PRO A 47 -34.71 -8.24 18.38
N THR A 48 -33.95 -8.08 17.31
CA THR A 48 -33.97 -6.94 16.40
C THR A 48 -34.10 -7.28 14.91
N ALA A 49 -34.14 -8.57 14.52
CA ALA A 49 -34.44 -8.94 13.13
C ALA A 49 -35.91 -9.33 12.98
N VAL A 50 -36.67 -8.62 12.19
CA VAL A 50 -38.04 -8.97 11.84
C VAL A 50 -37.99 -9.61 10.45
N VAL A 51 -38.33 -10.89 10.37
CA VAL A 51 -38.48 -11.61 9.10
C VAL A 51 -39.86 -11.27 8.53
N ASP A 52 -39.91 -10.69 7.34
CA ASP A 52 -41.10 -10.31 6.63
C ASP A 52 -41.05 -10.87 5.20
N GLY A 53 -41.78 -11.95 4.97
CA GLY A 53 -41.74 -12.65 3.67
C GLY A 53 -40.37 -13.23 3.37
N ASP A 54 -39.80 -12.90 2.21
CA ASP A 54 -38.48 -13.36 1.73
C ASP A 54 -37.33 -12.42 2.16
N GLY A 55 -37.55 -11.53 3.12
CA GLY A 55 -36.56 -10.55 3.57
C GLY A 55 -36.44 -10.44 5.08
N ALA A 56 -35.44 -9.71 5.54
CA ALA A 56 -35.23 -9.39 6.94
C ALA A 56 -34.80 -7.95 7.15
N ILE A 57 -35.35 -7.31 8.18
CA ILE A 57 -35.01 -5.94 8.60
C ILE A 57 -34.05 -6.03 9.79
N PHE A 58 -32.95 -5.28 9.71
CA PHE A 58 -31.90 -5.24 10.72
C PHE A 58 -31.80 -3.87 11.36
N SER A 59 -31.57 -3.85 12.66
CA SER A 59 -31.19 -2.64 13.39
C SER A 59 -29.68 -2.37 13.23
N GLY A 60 -29.29 -1.10 13.08
CA GLY A 60 -27.88 -0.70 12.97
C GLY A 60 -27.03 -1.04 14.21
N ASP A 61 -27.62 -1.17 15.38
CA ASP A 61 -26.92 -1.41 16.65
C ASP A 61 -26.73 -2.88 16.99
N ALA A 62 -27.27 -3.79 16.17
CA ALA A 62 -27.11 -5.23 16.42
C ALA A 62 -25.72 -5.72 16.02
N PRO A 63 -25.12 -6.69 16.77
CA PRO A 63 -23.74 -7.08 16.56
C PRO A 63 -23.50 -7.76 15.20
N VAL A 64 -24.30 -8.73 14.82
CA VAL A 64 -24.27 -9.40 13.50
C VAL A 64 -25.59 -10.14 13.32
N HIS A 65 -26.18 -10.03 12.14
CA HIS A 65 -27.35 -10.81 11.74
C HIS A 65 -26.95 -11.90 10.75
N GLU A 66 -27.64 -13.02 10.82
CA GLU A 66 -27.43 -14.14 9.92
C GLU A 66 -28.76 -14.57 9.29
N LEU A 67 -28.77 -14.67 7.95
CA LEU A 67 -29.82 -15.31 7.19
C LEU A 67 -29.33 -16.68 6.71
N ARG A 68 -30.15 -17.72 6.87
CA ARG A 68 -29.87 -19.06 6.37
C ARG A 68 -30.92 -19.52 5.39
N VAL A 69 -30.45 -20.08 4.29
CA VAL A 69 -31.27 -20.84 3.34
C VAL A 69 -30.83 -22.29 3.45
N HIS A 70 -31.72 -23.12 3.99
CA HIS A 70 -31.44 -24.56 4.14
C HIS A 70 -31.56 -25.28 2.80
N MET A 71 -30.54 -26.09 2.48
CA MET A 71 -30.49 -26.88 1.26
C MET A 71 -31.05 -28.29 1.55
N THR A 72 -32.04 -28.71 0.77
CA THR A 72 -32.66 -30.03 0.95
C THR A 72 -31.80 -31.17 0.42
N ASP A 73 -30.94 -30.87 -0.56
CA ASP A 73 -30.02 -31.82 -1.20
C ASP A 73 -28.58 -31.36 -1.05
N ALA A 74 -27.68 -32.28 -0.68
CA ALA A 74 -26.25 -31.99 -0.64
C ALA A 74 -25.70 -31.71 -2.04
N LEU A 75 -24.87 -30.66 -2.16
CA LEU A 75 -24.17 -30.35 -3.40
C LEU A 75 -22.99 -31.30 -3.61
N GLY A 76 -22.81 -31.74 -4.85
CA GLY A 76 -21.65 -32.53 -5.23
C GLY A 76 -20.36 -31.67 -5.32
N PRO A 77 -19.19 -32.34 -5.40
CA PRO A 77 -17.89 -31.69 -5.26
C PRO A 77 -17.56 -30.59 -6.27
N SER A 78 -18.18 -30.58 -7.45
CA SER A 78 -17.90 -29.61 -8.51
C SER A 78 -18.92 -28.48 -8.61
N ASN A 79 -19.81 -28.37 -7.63
CA ASN A 79 -20.89 -27.41 -7.63
C ASN A 79 -20.53 -26.17 -6.80
N GLY A 80 -21.36 -25.15 -6.89
CA GLY A 80 -21.29 -23.94 -6.08
C GLY A 80 -22.66 -23.53 -5.57
N VAL A 81 -22.68 -22.46 -4.78
CA VAL A 81 -23.88 -21.84 -4.22
C VAL A 81 -24.03 -20.42 -4.73
N PHE A 82 -25.26 -19.95 -4.84
CA PHE A 82 -25.58 -18.59 -5.20
C PHE A 82 -26.73 -18.04 -4.37
N ALA A 83 -26.81 -16.72 -4.24
CA ALA A 83 -27.98 -16.01 -3.75
C ALA A 83 -28.15 -14.69 -4.50
N ARG A 84 -29.39 -14.35 -4.81
CA ARG A 84 -29.76 -13.06 -5.37
C ARG A 84 -30.41 -12.24 -4.27
N ILE A 85 -29.74 -11.18 -3.88
CA ILE A 85 -30.16 -10.32 -2.76
C ILE A 85 -30.30 -8.86 -3.17
N ASN A 86 -31.17 -8.12 -2.48
CA ASN A 86 -31.23 -6.65 -2.55
C ASN A 86 -31.04 -6.11 -1.14
N ILE A 87 -30.34 -5.00 -1.01
CA ILE A 87 -30.10 -4.33 0.25
C ILE A 87 -30.63 -2.92 0.17
N SER A 88 -31.77 -2.69 0.79
CA SER A 88 -32.30 -1.34 0.98
C SER A 88 -31.51 -0.64 2.08
N ASN A 89 -31.18 0.65 1.86
CA ASN A 89 -30.41 1.43 2.82
C ASN A 89 -29.01 0.82 3.13
N TRP A 90 -28.32 0.41 2.07
CA TRP A 90 -27.03 -0.28 2.14
C TRP A 90 -25.94 0.50 2.89
N GLN A 91 -26.01 1.85 2.95
CA GLN A 91 -25.10 2.71 3.72
C GLN A 91 -25.15 2.42 5.22
N SER A 92 -26.23 1.82 5.71
CA SER A 92 -26.37 1.34 7.09
C SER A 92 -25.67 0.01 7.36
N VAL A 93 -25.07 -0.62 6.32
CA VAL A 93 -24.36 -1.89 6.44
C VAL A 93 -22.85 -1.66 6.45
N SER A 94 -22.21 -2.05 7.54
CA SER A 94 -20.74 -1.96 7.67
C SER A 94 -20.03 -3.22 7.19
N TYR A 95 -20.74 -4.35 7.12
CA TYR A 95 -20.18 -5.63 6.69
C TYR A 95 -21.26 -6.53 6.13
N LEU A 96 -20.98 -7.14 4.99
CA LEU A 96 -21.77 -8.18 4.35
C LEU A 96 -20.85 -9.36 4.00
N ALA A 97 -21.25 -10.57 4.33
CA ALA A 97 -20.57 -11.77 3.87
C ALA A 97 -21.60 -12.80 3.36
N PHE A 98 -21.18 -13.52 2.34
CA PHE A 98 -21.93 -14.59 1.71
C PHE A 98 -21.15 -15.90 1.76
N GLY A 99 -21.82 -17.01 2.05
CA GLY A 99 -21.12 -18.29 2.12
C GLY A 99 -22.05 -19.46 2.34
N TYR A 100 -21.47 -20.57 2.80
CA TYR A 100 -22.20 -21.82 3.04
C TYR A 100 -21.64 -22.58 4.26
N THR A 101 -22.43 -23.48 4.79
CA THR A 101 -21.99 -24.48 5.77
C THR A 101 -21.85 -25.82 5.07
N GLY A 102 -20.66 -26.42 5.14
CA GLY A 102 -20.40 -27.76 4.62
C GLY A 102 -21.04 -28.88 5.46
N ALA A 103 -21.10 -30.08 4.91
CA ALA A 103 -21.68 -31.25 5.57
C ALA A 103 -20.98 -31.64 6.90
N ASN A 104 -19.70 -31.28 7.01
CA ASN A 104 -18.92 -31.48 8.25
C ASN A 104 -19.13 -30.37 9.30
N GLY A 105 -20.03 -29.40 9.03
CA GLY A 105 -20.28 -28.24 9.88
C GLY A 105 -19.27 -27.11 9.69
N SER A 106 -18.30 -27.25 8.76
CA SER A 106 -17.38 -26.16 8.43
C SER A 106 -18.13 -24.99 7.79
N PHE A 107 -17.75 -23.78 8.15
CA PHE A 107 -18.30 -22.57 7.57
C PHE A 107 -17.30 -21.91 6.65
N ARG A 108 -17.73 -21.59 5.42
CA ARG A 108 -16.96 -20.88 4.41
C ARG A 108 -17.73 -19.65 3.97
N HIS A 109 -17.07 -18.53 3.84
CA HIS A 109 -17.69 -17.32 3.34
C HIS A 109 -16.70 -16.39 2.65
N ILE A 110 -17.24 -15.45 1.92
CA ILE A 110 -16.53 -14.33 1.29
C ILE A 110 -17.14 -13.02 1.75
N LYS A 111 -16.31 -12.01 1.89
CA LYS A 111 -16.76 -10.64 2.20
C LYS A 111 -17.24 -9.97 0.93
N VAL A 112 -18.42 -9.36 0.95
CA VAL A 112 -18.93 -8.53 -0.13
C VAL A 112 -18.48 -7.10 0.11
N VAL A 113 -17.59 -6.58 -0.73
CA VAL A 113 -16.96 -5.26 -0.54
C VAL A 113 -17.66 -4.13 -1.27
N HIS A 114 -18.52 -4.44 -2.25
CA HIS A 114 -19.30 -3.45 -2.98
C HIS A 114 -20.78 -3.76 -2.88
N MET A 115 -21.50 -2.82 -2.31
CA MET A 115 -22.96 -2.85 -2.19
C MET A 115 -23.51 -1.56 -2.79
N GLN A 116 -24.59 -1.68 -3.54
CA GLN A 116 -25.30 -0.53 -4.11
C GLN A 116 -26.77 -0.57 -3.65
N GLN A 117 -27.32 0.60 -3.39
CA GLN A 117 -28.70 0.74 -2.99
C GLN A 117 -29.64 0.36 -4.16
N ASP A 118 -30.73 -0.32 -3.83
CA ASP A 118 -31.82 -0.69 -4.74
C ASP A 118 -31.36 -1.52 -5.97
N THR A 119 -30.21 -2.18 -5.84
CA THR A 119 -29.67 -3.07 -6.87
C THR A 119 -29.68 -4.50 -6.40
N TRP A 120 -30.17 -5.40 -7.25
CA TRP A 120 -30.05 -6.84 -7.00
C TRP A 120 -28.61 -7.30 -7.22
N LEU A 121 -28.06 -7.95 -6.21
CA LEU A 121 -26.72 -8.52 -6.23
C LEU A 121 -26.83 -10.03 -6.42
N ASP A 122 -26.18 -10.57 -7.44
CA ASP A 122 -26.01 -12.00 -7.63
C ASP A 122 -24.68 -12.43 -6.99
N LEU A 123 -24.75 -13.11 -5.86
CA LEU A 123 -23.61 -13.62 -5.11
C LEU A 123 -23.42 -15.09 -5.43
N ALA A 124 -22.21 -15.48 -5.82
CA ALA A 124 -21.88 -16.85 -6.14
C ALA A 124 -20.55 -17.29 -5.50
N MET A 125 -20.46 -18.55 -5.08
CA MET A 125 -19.26 -19.11 -4.51
C MET A 125 -19.16 -20.60 -4.83
N CYS A 126 -18.02 -21.04 -5.37
CA CYS A 126 -17.77 -22.47 -5.60
C CYS A 126 -17.41 -23.18 -4.30
N THR A 127 -17.89 -24.44 -4.14
CA THR A 127 -17.59 -25.28 -2.98
C THR A 127 -16.19 -25.92 -3.04
N SER A 128 -15.50 -25.78 -4.18
CA SER A 128 -14.15 -26.30 -4.40
C SER A 128 -13.18 -25.21 -4.78
N ASP A 129 -13.37 -24.00 -4.24
CA ASP A 129 -12.59 -22.82 -4.59
C ASP A 129 -11.88 -22.24 -3.38
N ILE A 130 -11.12 -21.18 -3.61
CA ILE A 130 -10.52 -20.40 -2.53
C ILE A 130 -11.61 -19.59 -1.86
N SER A 131 -11.74 -19.72 -0.56
CA SER A 131 -12.77 -19.03 0.22
C SER A 131 -12.25 -18.41 1.50
N TYR A 132 -13.01 -17.44 2.00
CA TYR A 132 -12.70 -16.73 3.23
C TYR A 132 -13.22 -17.52 4.44
N LYS A 133 -12.36 -17.81 5.40
CA LYS A 133 -12.69 -18.52 6.63
C LYS A 133 -13.09 -17.55 7.74
N VAL A 134 -13.88 -18.00 8.70
CA VAL A 134 -14.33 -17.22 9.87
C VAL A 134 -13.20 -16.53 10.64
N GLN A 135 -11.97 -17.00 10.50
CA GLN A 135 -10.78 -16.46 11.15
C GLN A 135 -10.09 -15.32 10.38
N ASN A 136 -10.78 -14.66 9.44
CA ASN A 136 -10.26 -13.55 8.66
C ASN A 136 -9.07 -13.88 7.74
N HIS A 137 -9.09 -15.01 7.06
CA HIS A 137 -8.12 -15.37 6.04
C HIS A 137 -8.76 -16.14 4.88
N TRP A 138 -8.09 -16.09 3.72
CA TRP A 138 -8.43 -16.89 2.56
C TRP A 138 -7.73 -18.23 2.62
N GLU A 139 -8.38 -19.29 2.12
CA GLU A 139 -7.79 -20.62 2.04
C GLU A 139 -8.31 -21.37 0.82
N ALA A 140 -7.53 -22.31 0.30
CA ALA A 140 -8.02 -23.30 -0.63
C ALA A 140 -8.99 -24.24 0.07
N VAL A 141 -10.12 -24.54 -0.56
CA VAL A 141 -11.17 -25.38 0.00
C VAL A 141 -11.26 -26.65 -0.80
N ALA A 142 -11.15 -27.79 -0.13
CA ALA A 142 -11.46 -29.07 -0.73
C ALA A 142 -12.96 -29.14 -1.08
N PRO A 143 -13.35 -29.83 -2.16
CA PRO A 143 -14.75 -30.03 -2.49
C PRO A 143 -15.53 -30.65 -1.33
N GLU A 144 -16.64 -30.05 -0.96
CA GLU A 144 -17.52 -30.55 0.12
C GLU A 144 -19.00 -30.35 -0.22
N ALA A 145 -19.86 -31.12 0.44
CA ALA A 145 -21.30 -30.94 0.34
C ALA A 145 -21.78 -29.74 1.16
N VAL A 146 -22.85 -29.10 0.74
CA VAL A 146 -23.39 -27.86 1.35
C VAL A 146 -24.71 -28.17 2.04
N ASN A 147 -24.82 -27.76 3.31
CA ASN A 147 -26.06 -27.86 4.11
C ASN A 147 -26.88 -26.57 4.05
N ASP A 148 -26.24 -25.41 4.23
CA ASP A 148 -26.91 -24.12 4.27
C ASP A 148 -26.14 -23.09 3.46
N ILE A 149 -26.86 -22.23 2.75
CA ILE A 149 -26.36 -20.95 2.24
C ILE A 149 -26.55 -19.93 3.34
N ARG A 150 -25.55 -19.06 3.57
CA ARG A 150 -25.55 -18.11 4.68
C ARG A 150 -25.19 -16.70 4.21
N VAL A 151 -25.96 -15.73 4.68
CA VAL A 151 -25.69 -14.29 4.47
C VAL A 151 -25.53 -13.65 5.84
N PHE A 152 -24.39 -13.01 6.09
CA PHE A 152 -24.10 -12.29 7.33
C PHE A 152 -24.11 -10.81 7.07
N VAL A 153 -24.76 -10.06 7.96
CA VAL A 153 -24.86 -8.62 7.89
C VAL A 153 -24.51 -8.01 9.22
N LYS A 154 -23.69 -6.98 9.19
CA LYS A 154 -23.43 -6.11 10.33
C LYS A 154 -23.83 -4.69 9.98
N GLY A 155 -24.67 -4.08 10.81
CA GLY A 155 -25.04 -2.68 10.66
C GLY A 155 -23.93 -1.72 11.05
N SER A 156 -24.01 -0.48 10.59
CA SER A 156 -23.20 0.63 11.06
C SER A 156 -23.79 1.16 12.39
N PRO A 157 -22.99 1.32 13.45
CA PRO A 157 -23.49 1.86 14.72
C PRO A 157 -24.20 3.21 14.55
N GLY A 158 -25.37 3.37 15.18
CA GLY A 158 -26.17 4.59 15.10
C GLY A 158 -26.93 4.79 13.79
N SER A 159 -26.90 3.81 12.88
CA SER A 159 -27.66 3.87 11.62
C SER A 159 -29.10 3.38 11.79
N PRO A 160 -30.02 3.76 10.91
CA PRO A 160 -31.42 3.32 10.98
C PRO A 160 -31.63 1.84 10.69
N GLY A 161 -30.59 1.12 10.32
CA GLY A 161 -30.64 -0.26 9.89
C GLY A 161 -30.89 -0.42 8.39
N ALA A 162 -30.91 -1.67 7.93
CA ALA A 162 -31.12 -2.04 6.54
C ALA A 162 -32.12 -3.19 6.41
N ARG A 163 -32.72 -3.30 5.22
CA ARG A 163 -33.53 -4.47 4.83
C ARG A 163 -32.76 -5.26 3.78
N ILE A 164 -32.71 -6.57 3.94
CA ILE A 164 -32.20 -7.51 2.93
C ILE A 164 -33.34 -8.36 2.43
N ASP A 165 -33.58 -8.32 1.14
CA ASP A 165 -34.50 -9.17 0.43
C ASP A 165 -33.70 -10.25 -0.32
N ILE A 166 -34.17 -11.50 -0.28
CA ILE A 166 -33.62 -12.62 -1.03
C ILE A 166 -34.64 -13.04 -2.06
N GLN A 167 -34.36 -12.83 -3.34
CA GLN A 167 -35.26 -13.23 -4.42
C GLN A 167 -35.05 -14.70 -4.80
N ASP A 168 -33.81 -15.15 -4.81
CA ASP A 168 -33.44 -16.49 -5.20
C ASP A 168 -32.17 -16.95 -4.47
N ALA A 169 -32.06 -18.23 -4.17
CA ALA A 169 -30.87 -18.82 -3.60
C ALA A 169 -30.86 -20.32 -3.93
N GLY A 170 -29.71 -20.83 -4.25
CA GLY A 170 -29.63 -22.23 -4.66
C GLY A 170 -28.22 -22.66 -4.98
N ARG A 171 -28.12 -23.65 -5.84
CA ARG A 171 -26.87 -24.23 -6.32
C ARG A 171 -26.69 -23.99 -7.80
N PHE A 172 -25.43 -24.02 -8.23
CA PHE A 172 -25.08 -24.03 -9.64
C PHE A 172 -24.01 -25.08 -9.92
N ARG A 173 -23.88 -25.45 -11.18
CA ARG A 173 -22.77 -26.28 -11.65
C ARG A 173 -21.71 -25.39 -12.24
N SER A 174 -20.46 -25.67 -11.88
CA SER A 174 -19.30 -25.06 -12.46
C SER A 174 -18.66 -26.02 -13.46
N ASN A 175 -18.41 -25.57 -14.66
CA ASN A 175 -17.66 -26.33 -15.65
C ASN A 175 -16.14 -26.38 -15.34
N GLY A 176 -15.72 -25.77 -14.23
CA GLY A 176 -14.32 -25.59 -13.84
C GLY A 176 -13.66 -24.45 -14.60
N TYR A 177 -12.39 -24.19 -14.28
CA TYR A 177 -11.60 -23.25 -15.06
C TYR A 177 -11.23 -23.91 -16.39
N GLN A 178 -11.70 -23.35 -17.50
CA GLN A 178 -11.27 -23.81 -18.82
C GLN A 178 -9.89 -23.21 -19.11
N VAL A 179 -8.93 -24.09 -19.36
CA VAL A 179 -7.61 -23.73 -19.87
C VAL A 179 -7.68 -23.82 -21.40
N THR A 180 -7.68 -22.69 -22.07
CA THR A 180 -7.67 -22.58 -23.54
C THR A 180 -6.31 -22.09 -24.01
N ALA A 181 -6.06 -22.10 -25.31
CA ALA A 181 -4.87 -21.47 -25.86
C ALA A 181 -4.96 -19.94 -25.69
N SER A 182 -3.89 -19.30 -25.19
CA SER A 182 -3.81 -17.82 -25.18
C SER A 182 -3.71 -17.32 -26.62
N GLU A 183 -4.50 -16.31 -26.98
CA GLU A 183 -4.45 -15.67 -28.31
C GLU A 183 -3.09 -15.04 -28.61
N HIS A 184 -2.34 -14.65 -27.57
CA HIS A 184 -1.06 -13.98 -27.68
C HIS A 184 0.16 -14.91 -27.50
N GLN A 185 -0.05 -16.23 -27.27
CA GLN A 185 1.07 -17.13 -27.01
C GLN A 185 2.05 -17.20 -28.20
N GLY A 186 3.33 -16.89 -27.93
CA GLY A 186 4.39 -16.86 -28.94
C GLY A 186 4.39 -15.64 -29.86
N THR A 187 3.60 -14.62 -29.55
CA THR A 187 3.61 -13.33 -30.24
C THR A 187 4.68 -12.39 -29.67
N GLU A 188 5.04 -11.34 -30.44
CA GLU A 188 5.94 -10.27 -29.97
C GLU A 188 5.42 -9.61 -28.68
N THR A 189 4.10 -9.39 -28.55
CA THR A 189 3.46 -8.87 -27.34
C THR A 189 3.72 -9.77 -26.14
N HIS A 190 3.60 -11.08 -26.29
CA HIS A 190 3.89 -12.06 -25.23
C HIS A 190 5.34 -11.93 -24.75
N GLU A 191 6.30 -11.90 -25.67
CA GLU A 191 7.71 -11.80 -25.33
C GLU A 191 8.06 -10.46 -24.67
N LYS A 192 7.48 -9.35 -25.13
CA LYS A 192 7.65 -8.02 -24.52
C LYS A 192 7.17 -8.01 -23.07
N ILE A 193 6.00 -8.60 -22.77
CA ILE A 193 5.48 -8.63 -21.39
C ILE A 193 6.34 -9.53 -20.51
N ILE A 194 6.79 -10.69 -20.97
CA ILE A 194 7.70 -11.56 -20.21
C ILE A 194 9.02 -10.82 -19.92
N SER A 195 9.57 -10.09 -20.90
CA SER A 195 10.77 -9.25 -20.68
C SER A 195 10.51 -8.17 -19.62
N LEU A 196 9.42 -7.43 -19.76
CA LEU A 196 9.04 -6.36 -18.83
C LEU A 196 8.86 -6.88 -17.39
N LEU A 197 8.22 -8.04 -17.21
CA LEU A 197 8.09 -8.68 -15.89
C LEU A 197 9.45 -9.10 -15.32
N SER A 198 10.34 -9.61 -16.17
CA SER A 198 11.71 -9.99 -15.79
C SER A 198 12.51 -8.76 -15.34
N ASP A 199 12.45 -7.67 -16.10
CA ASP A 199 13.12 -6.42 -15.79
C ASP A 199 12.60 -5.81 -14.49
N TYR A 200 11.27 -5.81 -14.29
CA TYR A 200 10.63 -5.36 -13.06
C TYR A 200 11.12 -6.12 -11.81
N LEU A 201 11.27 -7.44 -11.90
CA LEU A 201 11.81 -8.23 -10.78
C LEU A 201 13.32 -8.04 -10.59
N THR A 202 14.06 -7.84 -11.67
CA THR A 202 15.52 -7.57 -11.62
C THR A 202 15.80 -6.20 -10.99
N ASP A 203 15.01 -5.19 -11.29
CA ASP A 203 15.10 -3.87 -10.64
C ASP A 203 14.84 -3.96 -9.12
N ARG A 204 13.94 -4.85 -8.69
CA ARG A 204 13.66 -5.10 -7.26
C ARG A 204 14.77 -5.88 -6.53
N ASN A 205 15.47 -6.74 -7.25
CA ASN A 205 16.61 -7.47 -6.71
C ASN A 205 17.84 -7.36 -7.65
N PRO A 206 18.65 -6.30 -7.52
CA PRO A 206 19.85 -6.12 -8.34
C PRO A 206 20.93 -7.19 -8.11
N HIS A 207 20.74 -8.08 -7.13
CA HIS A 207 21.65 -9.17 -6.79
C HIS A 207 21.15 -10.54 -7.22
N ILE A 208 20.13 -10.58 -8.10
CA ILE A 208 19.40 -11.80 -8.49
C ILE A 208 20.32 -12.96 -8.91
N LEU A 209 21.41 -12.68 -9.65
CA LEU A 209 22.36 -13.72 -10.10
C LEU A 209 23.14 -14.32 -8.93
N ARG A 210 23.71 -13.47 -8.08
CA ARG A 210 24.45 -13.89 -6.88
C ARG A 210 23.57 -14.71 -5.94
N ASP A 211 22.33 -14.26 -5.74
CA ASP A 211 21.37 -14.90 -4.84
C ASP A 211 20.92 -16.26 -5.40
N ALA A 212 20.72 -16.36 -6.71
CA ALA A 212 20.41 -17.62 -7.38
C ALA A 212 21.57 -18.63 -7.32
N GLU A 213 22.83 -18.20 -7.58
CA GLU A 213 24.01 -19.02 -7.40
C GLU A 213 24.14 -19.50 -5.95
N GLY A 214 23.93 -18.60 -4.99
CA GLY A 214 23.91 -18.92 -3.57
C GLY A 214 22.91 -20.01 -3.21
N TYR A 215 21.71 -19.95 -3.78
CA TYR A 215 20.70 -21.00 -3.60
C TYR A 215 21.09 -22.34 -4.24
N LEU A 216 21.59 -22.31 -5.47
CA LEU A 216 21.98 -23.53 -6.19
C LEU A 216 23.17 -24.27 -5.53
N ASP A 217 24.03 -23.53 -4.83
CA ASP A 217 25.19 -24.07 -4.16
C ASP A 217 24.94 -24.46 -2.69
N ARG A 218 24.07 -23.76 -1.99
CA ARG A 218 23.89 -23.89 -0.53
C ARG A 218 22.45 -24.12 -0.09
N GLY A 219 21.45 -23.99 -0.99
CA GLY A 219 20.03 -24.08 -0.64
C GLY A 219 19.47 -22.86 0.10
N THR A 220 20.27 -21.77 0.20
CA THR A 220 19.87 -20.55 0.91
C THR A 220 19.49 -19.43 -0.04
N PHE A 221 18.37 -18.75 0.21
CA PHE A 221 17.91 -17.62 -0.58
C PHE A 221 17.55 -16.44 0.33
N PRO A 222 17.96 -15.19 0.04
CA PRO A 222 17.53 -14.04 0.81
C PRO A 222 16.05 -13.74 0.51
N ILE A 223 15.19 -13.79 1.52
CA ILE A 223 13.78 -13.41 1.39
C ILE A 223 13.65 -11.88 1.32
N LEU A 224 14.49 -11.17 2.06
CA LEU A 224 14.64 -9.72 2.02
C LEU A 224 16.12 -9.35 1.92
N PRO A 225 16.46 -8.17 1.38
CA PRO A 225 17.83 -7.73 1.30
C PRO A 225 18.55 -7.80 2.65
N GLY A 226 19.65 -8.54 2.69
CA GLY A 226 20.50 -8.67 3.90
C GLY A 226 20.23 -9.89 4.79
N GLU A 227 19.11 -10.60 4.61
CA GLU A 227 18.82 -11.81 5.39
C GLU A 227 18.84 -13.06 4.52
N GLN A 228 19.72 -13.99 4.84
CA GLN A 228 19.76 -15.30 4.20
C GLN A 228 18.95 -16.30 5.03
N LEU A 229 17.95 -16.89 4.42
CA LEU A 229 17.15 -17.95 5.01
C LEU A 229 17.40 -19.25 4.23
N ASP A 230 17.54 -20.34 4.96
CA ASP A 230 17.44 -21.66 4.36
C ASP A 230 16.02 -21.81 3.81
N TRP A 231 15.93 -22.16 2.53
CA TRP A 231 14.65 -22.40 1.89
C TRP A 231 14.49 -23.89 1.57
N PRO A 232 14.21 -24.70 2.57
CA PRO A 232 14.01 -26.12 2.34
C PRO A 232 12.74 -26.34 1.54
N ILE A 233 12.88 -27.01 0.41
CA ILE A 233 11.77 -27.32 -0.49
C ILE A 233 10.72 -28.18 0.22
N ASP A 234 11.14 -28.99 1.18
CA ASP A 234 10.30 -30.03 1.80
C ASP A 234 9.75 -29.70 3.20
N GLU A 235 10.08 -28.54 3.77
CA GLU A 235 9.69 -28.17 5.12
C GLU A 235 8.54 -27.16 5.17
N PRO A 236 7.71 -27.13 6.23
CA PRO A 236 6.76 -26.04 6.48
C PRO A 236 7.51 -24.72 6.66
N VAL A 237 6.76 -23.59 6.59
CA VAL A 237 7.32 -22.25 6.78
C VAL A 237 8.26 -22.24 8.01
N PRO A 238 9.55 -21.91 7.83
CA PRO A 238 10.52 -21.93 8.93
C PRO A 238 10.08 -21.05 10.10
N PRO A 239 10.37 -21.40 11.36
CA PRO A 239 9.97 -20.59 12.53
C PRO A 239 10.45 -19.14 12.46
N SER A 240 11.62 -18.88 11.90
CA SER A 240 12.16 -17.53 11.67
C SER A 240 11.31 -16.72 10.69
N VAL A 241 10.78 -17.36 9.66
CA VAL A 241 9.85 -16.77 8.70
C VAL A 241 8.46 -16.61 9.32
N ALA A 242 7.99 -17.62 10.06
CA ALA A 242 6.67 -17.65 10.66
C ALA A 242 6.42 -16.53 11.69
N SER A 243 7.47 -16.01 12.32
CA SER A 243 7.39 -14.92 13.31
C SER A 243 7.18 -13.54 12.69
N ASN A 244 7.48 -13.35 11.40
CA ASN A 244 7.42 -12.05 10.74
C ASN A 244 6.40 -12.06 9.58
N PRO A 245 5.36 -11.20 9.62
CA PRO A 245 4.35 -11.11 8.57
C PRO A 245 4.92 -10.84 7.17
N THR A 246 5.93 -9.97 7.06
CA THR A 246 6.56 -9.62 5.78
C THR A 246 7.28 -10.82 5.18
N TYR A 247 8.01 -11.59 5.99
CA TYR A 247 8.68 -12.80 5.51
C TYR A 247 7.67 -13.87 5.09
N ARG A 248 6.57 -14.03 5.81
CA ARG A 248 5.54 -15.01 5.49
C ARG A 248 4.89 -14.75 4.14
N TYR A 249 4.46 -13.53 3.85
CA TYR A 249 3.86 -13.25 2.54
C TYR A 249 4.90 -13.33 1.41
N SER A 250 6.14 -12.89 1.64
CA SER A 250 7.23 -13.00 0.67
C SER A 250 7.56 -14.45 0.34
N TRP A 251 7.53 -15.34 1.34
CA TRP A 251 7.66 -16.79 1.13
C TRP A 251 6.58 -17.32 0.19
N HIS A 252 5.34 -16.90 0.40
CA HIS A 252 4.22 -17.34 -0.41
C HIS A 252 4.11 -16.66 -1.79
N SER A 253 4.85 -15.58 -2.03
CA SER A 253 4.88 -14.87 -3.33
C SER A 253 5.57 -15.65 -4.44
N LEU A 254 6.39 -16.66 -4.10
CA LEU A 254 7.22 -17.42 -5.03
C LEU A 254 8.22 -16.58 -5.86
N TYR A 255 8.54 -15.36 -5.43
CA TYR A 255 9.53 -14.53 -6.13
C TYR A 255 10.92 -15.18 -6.16
N GLY A 256 11.31 -15.94 -5.13
CA GLY A 256 12.53 -16.72 -5.16
C GLY A 256 12.58 -17.73 -6.34
N ALA A 257 11.46 -18.39 -6.63
CA ALA A 257 11.34 -19.25 -7.78
C ALA A 257 11.44 -18.48 -9.12
N ALA A 258 10.81 -17.27 -9.20
CA ALA A 258 10.94 -16.42 -10.36
C ALA A 258 12.39 -15.92 -10.57
N TYR A 259 13.07 -15.53 -9.50
CA TYR A 259 14.48 -15.13 -9.55
C TYR A 259 15.39 -16.26 -10.06
N LEU A 260 15.17 -17.51 -9.61
CA LEU A 260 15.87 -18.68 -10.13
C LEU A 260 15.62 -18.92 -11.61
N ALA A 261 14.38 -18.72 -12.09
CA ALA A 261 14.05 -18.83 -13.50
C ALA A 261 14.75 -17.75 -14.33
N ILE A 262 14.71 -16.49 -13.90
CA ILE A 262 15.39 -15.36 -14.56
C ILE A 262 16.91 -15.60 -14.62
N ALA A 263 17.52 -15.98 -13.49
CA ALA A 263 18.96 -16.26 -13.43
C ALA A 263 19.36 -17.45 -14.32
N SER A 264 18.53 -18.50 -14.36
CA SER A 264 18.73 -19.66 -15.24
C SER A 264 18.86 -19.25 -16.71
N LYS A 265 17.99 -18.35 -17.16
CA LYS A 265 18.01 -17.83 -18.54
C LYS A 265 19.25 -16.97 -18.81
N GLN A 266 19.60 -16.08 -17.88
CA GLN A 266 20.74 -15.17 -18.03
C GLN A 266 22.09 -15.88 -17.97
N LEU A 267 22.20 -16.90 -17.12
CA LEU A 267 23.44 -17.70 -16.96
C LEU A 267 23.53 -18.88 -17.94
N GLY A 268 22.44 -19.26 -18.60
CA GLY A 268 22.36 -20.47 -19.39
C GLY A 268 22.44 -21.76 -18.54
N ASP A 269 22.16 -21.69 -17.23
CA ASP A 269 22.24 -22.80 -16.29
C ASP A 269 20.87 -23.43 -16.02
N PRO A 270 20.55 -24.63 -16.52
CA PRO A 270 19.25 -25.25 -16.36
C PRO A 270 18.92 -25.66 -14.92
N ARG A 271 19.89 -25.65 -13.98
CA ARG A 271 19.62 -25.96 -12.57
C ARG A 271 18.66 -24.94 -11.96
N GLY A 272 18.74 -23.66 -12.36
CA GLY A 272 17.88 -22.61 -11.86
C GLY A 272 16.41 -22.84 -12.16
N ILE A 273 16.05 -23.12 -13.43
CA ILE A 273 14.65 -23.40 -13.79
C ILE A 273 14.13 -24.70 -13.18
N ASN A 274 14.99 -25.71 -13.00
CA ASN A 274 14.59 -26.95 -12.33
C ASN A 274 14.30 -26.71 -10.83
N ALA A 275 15.11 -25.91 -10.15
CA ALA A 275 14.88 -25.50 -8.76
C ALA A 275 13.59 -24.66 -8.64
N ALA A 276 13.36 -23.72 -9.55
CA ALA A 276 12.12 -22.94 -9.60
C ALA A 276 10.87 -23.84 -9.71
N ARG A 277 10.91 -24.84 -10.58
CA ARG A 277 9.82 -25.83 -10.73
C ARG A 277 9.58 -26.61 -9.45
N SER A 278 10.64 -27.11 -8.81
CA SER A 278 10.53 -27.85 -7.55
C SER A 278 9.91 -26.98 -6.44
N LEU A 279 10.27 -25.71 -6.35
CA LEU A 279 9.65 -24.76 -5.39
C LEU A 279 8.16 -24.55 -5.67
N VAL A 280 7.77 -24.38 -6.93
CA VAL A 280 6.36 -24.23 -7.32
C VAL A 280 5.56 -25.50 -7.01
N GLU A 281 6.09 -26.68 -7.34
CA GLU A 281 5.41 -27.96 -7.06
C GLU A 281 5.26 -28.19 -5.55
N ALA A 282 6.31 -27.93 -4.76
CA ALA A 282 6.26 -28.02 -3.30
C ALA A 282 5.24 -27.05 -2.69
N TRP A 283 5.24 -25.79 -3.14
CA TRP A 283 4.25 -24.81 -2.69
C TRP A 283 2.82 -25.25 -3.06
N ALA A 284 2.61 -25.73 -4.31
CA ALA A 284 1.30 -26.16 -4.76
C ALA A 284 0.77 -27.35 -3.94
N GLN A 285 1.61 -28.30 -3.60
CA GLN A 285 1.21 -29.43 -2.75
C GLN A 285 0.78 -28.98 -1.35
N ARG A 286 1.44 -27.99 -0.78
CA ARG A 286 1.18 -27.55 0.60
C ARG A 286 0.05 -26.54 0.72
N SER A 287 -0.05 -25.61 -0.22
CA SER A 287 -0.89 -24.42 -0.07
C SER A 287 -1.98 -24.28 -1.11
N TYR A 288 -1.87 -24.98 -2.25
CA TYR A 288 -2.89 -24.93 -3.31
C TYR A 288 -3.82 -26.15 -3.25
N TYR A 289 -3.27 -27.37 -3.11
CA TYR A 289 -4.05 -28.60 -3.09
C TYR A 289 -4.40 -29.08 -1.70
N LEU A 290 -3.56 -28.81 -0.71
CA LEU A 290 -3.83 -29.16 0.68
C LEU A 290 -4.24 -27.92 1.45
N VAL A 291 -5.38 -28.01 2.11
CA VAL A 291 -5.79 -26.96 3.03
C VAL A 291 -4.89 -27.03 4.25
N ASP A 292 -3.97 -26.08 4.42
CA ASP A 292 -3.62 -25.68 5.72
C ASP A 292 -2.21 -25.73 6.33
N GLN A 293 -1.25 -25.07 5.74
CA GLN A 293 -0.06 -24.83 6.58
C GLN A 293 0.14 -23.35 6.99
N ASP A 294 -0.31 -22.41 6.20
CA ASP A 294 -0.31 -20.98 6.50
C ASP A 294 -1.38 -20.23 5.70
N PRO A 295 -2.66 -20.56 5.90
CA PRO A 295 -3.75 -20.12 5.00
C PRO A 295 -3.87 -18.60 4.93
N ARG A 296 -3.58 -17.90 6.03
CA ARG A 296 -3.66 -16.43 6.07
C ARG A 296 -2.70 -15.77 5.08
N TYR A 297 -1.45 -16.25 4.97
CA TYR A 297 -0.42 -15.65 4.14
C TYR A 297 -0.27 -16.33 2.79
N ALA A 298 -0.62 -17.61 2.67
CA ALA A 298 -0.68 -18.31 1.38
C ALA A 298 -1.65 -17.62 0.40
N TRP A 299 -2.73 -17.02 0.94
CA TRP A 299 -3.75 -16.30 0.16
C TRP A 299 -3.88 -14.84 0.60
N TYR A 300 -2.77 -14.23 1.00
CA TYR A 300 -2.69 -12.80 1.25
C TYR A 300 -2.79 -12.04 -0.08
N ASP A 301 -3.59 -10.99 -0.13
CA ASP A 301 -3.94 -10.29 -1.37
C ASP A 301 -2.71 -9.86 -2.19
N HIS A 302 -1.74 -9.21 -1.55
CA HIS A 302 -0.48 -8.80 -2.17
C HIS A 302 0.37 -10.00 -2.63
N GLY A 303 0.62 -10.95 -1.72
CA GLY A 303 1.43 -12.14 -2.03
C GLY A 303 0.83 -13.03 -3.12
N THR A 304 -0.51 -13.05 -3.24
CA THR A 304 -1.22 -13.77 -4.32
C THR A 304 -0.98 -13.11 -5.67
N ALA A 305 -0.99 -11.77 -5.73
CA ALA A 305 -0.69 -11.03 -6.94
C ALA A 305 0.76 -11.24 -7.39
N GLU A 306 1.70 -11.12 -6.47
CA GLU A 306 3.13 -11.37 -6.75
C GLU A 306 3.38 -12.80 -7.22
N ARG A 307 2.71 -13.77 -6.62
CA ARG A 307 2.79 -15.18 -7.05
C ARG A 307 2.27 -15.38 -8.46
N LEU A 308 1.19 -14.70 -8.87
CA LEU A 308 0.72 -14.78 -10.25
C LEU A 308 1.81 -14.30 -11.23
N ILE A 309 2.50 -13.18 -10.93
CA ILE A 309 3.63 -12.70 -11.73
C ILE A 309 4.73 -13.76 -11.82
N ALA A 310 5.10 -14.37 -10.69
CA ALA A 310 6.11 -15.44 -10.65
C ALA A 310 5.70 -16.65 -11.51
N LEU A 311 4.46 -17.09 -11.41
CA LEU A 311 3.93 -18.22 -12.20
C LEU A 311 3.93 -17.92 -13.71
N LEU A 312 3.59 -16.68 -14.11
CA LEU A 312 3.62 -16.24 -15.51
C LEU A 312 5.03 -16.27 -16.07
N LEU A 313 6.03 -15.78 -15.33
CA LEU A 313 7.43 -15.83 -15.73
C LEU A 313 7.95 -17.26 -15.88
N ILE A 314 7.71 -18.10 -14.86
CA ILE A 314 8.13 -19.52 -14.90
C ILE A 314 7.46 -20.26 -16.06
N ARG A 315 6.20 -19.91 -16.36
CA ARG A 315 5.47 -20.47 -17.52
C ARG A 315 6.07 -20.03 -18.86
N GLY A 316 6.43 -18.75 -18.98
CA GLY A 316 7.09 -18.20 -20.16
C GLY A 316 8.41 -18.90 -20.49
N ASP A 317 9.26 -19.12 -19.46
CA ASP A 317 10.56 -19.79 -19.59
C ASP A 317 10.44 -21.33 -19.73
N SER A 318 9.28 -21.91 -19.46
CA SER A 318 9.05 -23.35 -19.49
C SER A 318 8.75 -23.91 -20.89
N ASN A 319 8.77 -23.11 -21.94
CA ASN A 319 8.55 -23.55 -23.31
C ASN A 319 9.75 -24.35 -23.92
N SER A 320 10.84 -24.52 -23.16
CA SER A 320 11.96 -25.36 -23.58
C SER A 320 11.58 -26.86 -23.60
N SER A 321 12.17 -27.61 -24.52
CA SER A 321 11.87 -29.01 -24.85
C SER A 321 11.95 -30.04 -23.70
N ASN A 322 12.37 -29.63 -22.50
CA ASN A 322 12.56 -30.50 -21.33
C ASN A 322 11.50 -30.36 -20.23
N THR A 323 10.44 -29.59 -20.42
CA THR A 323 9.41 -29.42 -19.39
C THR A 323 8.29 -30.44 -19.58
N SER A 324 7.90 -31.15 -18.52
CA SER A 324 6.82 -32.13 -18.60
C SER A 324 5.47 -31.45 -18.89
N ALA A 325 4.68 -32.05 -19.77
CA ALA A 325 3.34 -31.56 -20.07
C ALA A 325 2.46 -31.48 -18.81
N ARG A 326 2.69 -32.38 -17.83
CA ARG A 326 2.00 -32.36 -16.54
C ARG A 326 2.25 -31.06 -15.77
N PHE A 327 3.52 -30.63 -15.67
CA PHE A 327 3.88 -29.39 -14.97
C PHE A 327 3.32 -28.16 -15.68
N ILE A 328 3.38 -28.12 -17.01
CA ILE A 328 2.77 -27.05 -17.80
C ILE A 328 1.27 -26.95 -17.55
N ASN A 329 0.56 -28.06 -17.56
CA ASN A 329 -0.87 -28.07 -17.25
C ASN A 329 -1.15 -27.60 -15.82
N GLN A 330 -0.35 -28.00 -14.85
CA GLN A 330 -0.45 -27.54 -13.46
C GLN A 330 -0.27 -26.01 -13.36
N LEU A 331 0.77 -25.45 -13.99
CA LEU A 331 1.00 -24.01 -14.05
C LEU A 331 -0.19 -23.28 -14.69
N ASN A 332 -0.66 -23.76 -15.83
CA ASN A 332 -1.79 -23.16 -16.54
C ASN A 332 -3.05 -23.10 -15.64
N HIS A 333 -3.38 -24.17 -14.95
CA HIS A 333 -4.50 -24.20 -14.01
C HIS A 333 -4.30 -23.22 -12.84
N MET A 334 -3.11 -23.18 -12.26
CA MET A 334 -2.80 -22.24 -11.18
C MET A 334 -2.90 -20.79 -11.64
N ILE A 335 -2.33 -20.45 -12.81
CA ILE A 335 -2.39 -19.10 -13.39
C ILE A 335 -3.85 -18.67 -13.60
N VAL A 336 -4.66 -19.51 -14.22
CA VAL A 336 -6.07 -19.21 -14.50
C VAL A 336 -6.86 -19.05 -13.20
N ALA A 337 -6.65 -19.94 -12.22
CA ALA A 337 -7.29 -19.84 -10.90
C ALA A 337 -6.92 -18.56 -10.15
N HIS A 338 -5.63 -18.16 -10.16
CA HIS A 338 -5.19 -16.90 -9.57
C HIS A 338 -5.81 -15.69 -10.29
N GLY A 339 -5.88 -15.70 -11.63
CA GLY A 339 -6.52 -14.64 -12.40
C GLY A 339 -7.99 -14.45 -12.02
N PHE A 340 -8.78 -15.51 -11.92
CA PHE A 340 -10.16 -15.43 -11.47
C PHE A 340 -10.30 -14.96 -10.02
N LEU A 341 -9.37 -15.33 -9.15
CA LEU A 341 -9.35 -14.81 -7.77
C LEU A 341 -9.08 -13.30 -7.72
N LEU A 342 -8.08 -12.81 -8.48
CA LEU A 342 -7.78 -11.38 -8.57
C LEU A 342 -8.87 -10.57 -9.28
N GLU A 343 -9.62 -11.18 -10.19
CA GLU A 343 -10.82 -10.58 -10.81
C GLU A 343 -11.89 -10.29 -9.76
N SER A 344 -11.99 -11.12 -8.72
CA SER A 344 -13.05 -11.08 -7.72
C SER A 344 -13.02 -9.79 -6.89
N GLU A 345 -14.12 -9.05 -6.87
CA GLU A 345 -14.26 -7.87 -6.01
C GLU A 345 -14.17 -8.19 -4.51
N SER A 346 -14.53 -9.40 -4.11
CA SER A 346 -14.42 -9.85 -2.72
C SER A 346 -12.98 -10.06 -2.27
N PHE A 347 -12.08 -10.37 -3.21
CA PHE A 347 -10.64 -10.53 -2.95
C PHE A 347 -9.86 -9.23 -3.15
N TYR A 348 -10.42 -8.27 -3.88
CA TYR A 348 -9.77 -7.01 -4.21
C TYR A 348 -9.47 -6.18 -2.97
N ALA A 349 -8.21 -5.96 -2.67
CA ALA A 349 -7.73 -5.31 -1.43
C ALA A 349 -8.31 -5.93 -0.15
N ALA A 350 -8.56 -7.24 -0.13
CA ALA A 350 -9.32 -7.93 0.92
C ALA A 350 -8.68 -7.84 2.32
N ASN A 351 -7.37 -7.68 2.40
CA ASN A 351 -6.65 -7.56 3.66
C ASN A 351 -6.48 -6.10 4.13
N GLN A 352 -7.04 -5.13 3.40
CA GLN A 352 -6.92 -3.71 3.67
C GLN A 352 -8.21 -3.10 4.23
N VAL A 353 -8.08 -1.97 4.92
CA VAL A 353 -9.23 -1.24 5.49
C VAL A 353 -10.05 -0.56 4.40
N THR A 354 -9.41 -0.20 3.30
CA THR A 354 -10.02 0.44 2.12
C THR A 354 -9.57 -0.24 0.84
N ARG A 355 -10.40 -0.17 -0.20
CA ARG A 355 -10.02 -0.65 -1.53
C ARG A 355 -8.91 0.20 -2.18
N TYR A 356 -8.77 1.46 -1.77
CA TYR A 356 -7.72 2.37 -2.28
C TYR A 356 -6.44 2.16 -1.49
N HIS A 357 -5.60 1.28 -2.03
CA HIS A 357 -4.36 0.85 -1.39
C HIS A 357 -3.38 0.31 -2.44
N ASN A 358 -2.09 0.46 -2.22
CA ASN A 358 -1.07 -0.05 -3.12
C ASN A 358 -1.15 -1.58 -3.36
N HIS A 359 -1.68 -2.38 -2.43
CA HIS A 359 -1.94 -3.81 -2.64
C HIS A 359 -2.88 -4.07 -3.83
N ALA A 360 -3.90 -3.22 -4.02
CA ALA A 360 -4.78 -3.30 -5.17
C ALA A 360 -4.04 -3.10 -6.50
N TRP A 361 -3.02 -2.23 -6.53
CA TRP A 361 -2.22 -2.03 -7.72
C TRP A 361 -1.48 -3.30 -8.14
N PHE A 362 -0.87 -4.02 -7.20
CA PHE A 362 -0.22 -5.30 -7.50
C PHE A 362 -1.21 -6.33 -8.03
N GLN A 363 -2.44 -6.36 -7.49
CA GLN A 363 -3.49 -7.24 -7.99
C GLN A 363 -3.86 -6.92 -9.44
N ASP A 364 -4.06 -5.65 -9.75
CA ASP A 364 -4.43 -5.23 -11.10
C ASP A 364 -3.29 -5.38 -12.11
N LEU A 365 -2.04 -5.13 -11.72
CA LEU A 365 -0.87 -5.34 -12.58
C LEU A 365 -0.68 -6.83 -12.92
N ALA A 366 -0.81 -7.69 -11.93
CA ALA A 366 -0.73 -9.13 -12.14
C ALA A 366 -1.89 -9.64 -13.02
N LEU A 367 -3.10 -9.13 -12.80
CA LEU A 367 -4.28 -9.49 -13.59
C LEU A 367 -4.17 -8.97 -15.03
N LEU A 368 -3.63 -7.77 -15.24
CA LEU A 368 -3.38 -7.20 -16.57
C LEU A 368 -2.39 -8.07 -17.36
N ALA A 369 -1.25 -8.42 -16.74
CA ALA A 369 -0.27 -9.31 -17.37
C ALA A 369 -0.87 -10.70 -17.67
N ALA A 370 -1.65 -11.26 -16.74
CA ALA A 370 -2.37 -12.50 -16.95
C ALA A 370 -3.40 -12.39 -18.07
N GLY A 371 -4.01 -11.24 -18.27
CA GLY A 371 -4.95 -11.00 -19.35
C GLY A 371 -4.36 -11.24 -20.75
N VAL A 372 -3.06 -11.01 -20.90
CA VAL A 372 -2.32 -11.29 -22.15
C VAL A 372 -1.70 -12.69 -22.16
N LEU A 373 -1.11 -13.11 -21.05
CA LEU A 373 -0.26 -14.31 -20.99
C LEU A 373 -1.01 -15.59 -20.63
N ALA A 374 -2.13 -15.50 -19.91
CA ALA A 374 -2.84 -16.66 -19.41
C ALA A 374 -3.58 -17.42 -20.50
N PRO A 375 -3.61 -18.76 -20.43
CA PRO A 375 -4.31 -19.60 -21.40
C PRO A 375 -5.82 -19.66 -21.09
N THR A 376 -6.53 -18.54 -21.28
CA THR A 376 -7.96 -18.41 -20.94
C THR A 376 -8.67 -17.41 -21.88
N GLU A 377 -9.96 -17.65 -22.15
CA GLU A 377 -10.83 -16.70 -22.86
C GLU A 377 -11.17 -15.45 -22.04
N ALA A 378 -10.89 -15.45 -20.73
CA ALA A 378 -11.11 -14.31 -19.85
C ALA A 378 -10.12 -13.14 -20.08
N GLY A 379 -9.07 -13.34 -20.88
CA GLY A 379 -7.95 -12.43 -21.03
C GLY A 379 -8.36 -10.98 -21.32
N LYS A 380 -9.18 -10.74 -22.35
CA LYS A 380 -9.66 -9.40 -22.69
C LYS A 380 -10.42 -8.73 -21.53
N ARG A 381 -11.27 -9.48 -20.85
CA ARG A 381 -12.02 -8.97 -19.68
C ARG A 381 -11.10 -8.58 -18.55
N TRP A 382 -10.05 -9.35 -18.28
CA TRP A 382 -9.04 -9.05 -17.26
C TRP A 382 -8.25 -7.78 -17.59
N ILE A 383 -7.85 -7.61 -18.86
CA ILE A 383 -7.20 -6.38 -19.33
C ILE A 383 -8.09 -5.16 -19.08
N ASP A 384 -9.35 -5.21 -19.54
CA ASP A 384 -10.28 -4.09 -19.39
C ASP A 384 -10.58 -3.77 -17.93
N LEU A 385 -10.77 -4.79 -17.09
CA LEU A 385 -11.03 -4.62 -15.66
C LEU A 385 -9.84 -3.99 -14.94
N SER A 386 -8.65 -4.53 -15.13
CA SER A 386 -7.42 -4.05 -14.49
C SER A 386 -7.12 -2.61 -14.84
N ARG A 387 -7.27 -2.25 -16.13
CA ARG A 387 -7.07 -0.87 -16.57
C ARG A 387 -8.03 0.11 -15.90
N ARG A 388 -9.32 -0.24 -15.81
CA ARG A 388 -10.30 0.62 -15.11
C ARG A 388 -9.98 0.77 -13.63
N ARG A 389 -9.66 -0.34 -12.93
CA ARG A 389 -9.30 -0.33 -11.52
C ARG A 389 -8.05 0.47 -11.25
N LEU A 390 -6.98 0.30 -12.03
CA LEU A 390 -5.73 1.04 -11.89
C LEU A 390 -5.94 2.55 -12.11
N LYS A 391 -6.70 2.94 -13.13
CA LYS A 391 -7.03 4.37 -13.36
C LYS A 391 -7.82 4.96 -12.18
N ASP A 392 -8.80 4.24 -11.64
CA ASP A 392 -9.56 4.67 -10.44
C ASP A 392 -8.65 4.78 -9.21
N GLN A 393 -7.78 3.81 -8.98
CA GLN A 393 -6.79 3.83 -7.90
C GLN A 393 -5.87 5.04 -8.02
N MET A 394 -5.29 5.28 -9.20
CA MET A 394 -4.36 6.39 -9.44
C MET A 394 -5.04 7.75 -9.30
N ALA A 395 -6.27 7.90 -9.75
CA ALA A 395 -7.05 9.13 -9.56
C ALA A 395 -7.31 9.45 -8.07
N ARG A 396 -7.24 8.48 -7.18
CA ARG A 396 -7.44 8.65 -5.73
C ARG A 396 -6.17 8.74 -4.93
N LEU A 397 -5.13 8.03 -5.35
CA LEU A 397 -3.90 7.88 -4.59
C LEU A 397 -2.74 8.74 -5.12
N ILE A 398 -2.94 9.46 -6.22
CA ILE A 398 -1.96 10.38 -6.78
C ILE A 398 -2.58 11.78 -6.82
N SER A 399 -1.95 12.72 -6.13
CA SER A 399 -2.27 14.14 -6.21
C SER A 399 -1.49 14.77 -7.35
N HIS A 400 -2.18 15.52 -8.21
CA HIS A 400 -1.56 16.25 -9.32
C HIS A 400 -1.54 17.74 -9.02
N ASP A 401 -0.40 18.36 -9.26
CA ASP A 401 -0.22 19.80 -9.14
C ASP A 401 0.70 20.28 -10.27
N THR A 402 0.14 20.97 -11.24
CA THR A 402 0.84 21.47 -12.44
C THR A 402 1.65 20.40 -13.18
N ASP A 403 2.97 20.44 -13.08
CA ASP A 403 3.91 19.54 -13.77
C ASP A 403 4.32 18.32 -12.93
N TYR A 404 3.86 18.25 -11.68
CA TYR A 404 4.25 17.23 -10.71
C TYR A 404 3.07 16.37 -10.29
N ALA A 405 3.39 15.16 -9.88
CA ALA A 405 2.44 14.27 -9.22
C ALA A 405 3.08 13.68 -7.96
N VAL A 406 2.29 13.54 -6.90
CA VAL A 406 2.74 13.06 -5.59
C VAL A 406 1.83 11.95 -5.10
N PHE A 407 2.44 10.87 -4.59
CA PHE A 407 1.70 9.82 -3.91
C PHE A 407 1.19 10.28 -2.55
N VAL A 408 -0.09 10.01 -2.26
CA VAL A 408 -0.79 10.61 -1.10
C VAL A 408 -0.36 10.07 0.28
N GLU A 409 0.49 9.07 0.37
CA GLU A 409 0.83 8.41 1.64
C GLU A 409 1.90 9.13 2.48
N ASN A 410 2.17 10.38 2.23
CA ASN A 410 3.01 11.28 3.05
C ASN A 410 4.47 10.82 3.28
N SER A 411 5.00 9.94 2.44
CA SER A 411 6.34 9.38 2.58
C SER A 411 7.13 9.52 1.27
N THR A 412 8.32 10.06 1.35
CA THR A 412 9.22 10.20 0.18
C THR A 412 9.79 8.85 -0.28
N GLY A 413 10.00 7.93 0.64
CA GLY A 413 10.43 6.56 0.33
C GLY A 413 9.37 5.77 -0.43
N TYR A 414 8.12 5.82 0.05
CA TYR A 414 7.00 5.18 -0.65
C TYR A 414 6.69 5.85 -1.99
N HIS A 415 6.87 7.17 -2.11
CA HIS A 415 6.75 7.85 -3.40
C HIS A 415 7.70 7.27 -4.45
N SER A 416 8.96 7.03 -4.09
CA SER A 416 9.95 6.42 -4.99
C SER A 416 9.55 5.01 -5.45
N GLY A 417 9.02 4.19 -4.52
CA GLY A 417 8.49 2.87 -4.85
C GLY A 417 7.29 2.94 -5.79
N VAL A 418 6.35 3.85 -5.52
CA VAL A 418 5.17 4.08 -6.36
C VAL A 418 5.54 4.59 -7.75
N GLN A 419 6.50 5.48 -7.85
CA GLN A 419 7.00 5.97 -9.16
C GLN A 419 7.48 4.81 -10.04
N ALA A 420 8.22 3.85 -9.48
CA ALA A 420 8.68 2.67 -10.22
C ALA A 420 7.49 1.77 -10.63
N ILE A 421 6.50 1.58 -9.76
CA ILE A 421 5.29 0.79 -10.05
C ILE A 421 4.45 1.46 -11.14
N VAL A 422 4.26 2.78 -11.10
CA VAL A 422 3.45 3.49 -12.11
C VAL A 422 4.16 3.51 -13.47
N ARG A 423 5.49 3.63 -13.49
CA ARG A 423 6.27 3.45 -14.73
C ARG A 423 6.04 2.07 -15.34
N PHE A 424 6.18 1.02 -14.53
CA PHE A 424 5.90 -0.35 -14.97
C PHE A 424 4.46 -0.51 -15.46
N ALA A 425 3.48 0.09 -14.77
CA ALA A 425 2.08 0.09 -15.18
C ALA A 425 1.87 0.78 -16.54
N ALA A 426 2.52 1.91 -16.78
CA ALA A 426 2.44 2.66 -18.04
C ALA A 426 2.99 1.82 -19.20
N GLU A 427 4.14 1.20 -19.04
CA GLU A 427 4.73 0.30 -20.04
C GLU A 427 3.86 -0.93 -20.31
N LEU A 428 3.28 -1.52 -19.25
CA LEU A 428 2.38 -2.66 -19.38
C LEU A 428 1.05 -2.27 -20.07
N PHE A 429 0.52 -1.07 -19.82
CA PHE A 429 -0.67 -0.54 -20.49
C PHE A 429 -0.43 -0.37 -22.00
N ASP A 430 0.71 0.23 -22.36
CA ASP A 430 1.07 0.42 -23.76
C ASP A 430 1.19 -0.94 -24.50
N ILE A 431 1.93 -1.88 -23.93
CA ILE A 431 2.14 -3.19 -24.54
C ILE A 431 0.85 -4.03 -24.61
N ALA A 432 0.07 -4.05 -23.53
CA ALA A 432 -1.11 -4.93 -23.42
C ALA A 432 -2.36 -4.39 -24.11
N ALA A 433 -2.47 -3.06 -24.28
CA ALA A 433 -3.71 -2.41 -24.67
C ALA A 433 -3.53 -1.16 -25.56
N GLU A 434 -2.32 -0.86 -26.02
CA GLU A 434 -2.00 0.36 -26.78
C GLU A 434 -2.54 1.63 -26.08
N ASP A 435 -2.39 1.70 -24.74
CA ASP A 435 -2.94 2.75 -23.88
C ASP A 435 -1.81 3.51 -23.18
N ASP A 436 -1.53 4.72 -23.61
CA ASP A 436 -0.49 5.61 -23.09
C ASP A 436 -0.97 6.53 -21.94
N SER A 437 -2.19 6.35 -21.47
CA SER A 437 -2.85 7.24 -20.51
C SER A 437 -2.13 7.38 -19.17
N LEU A 438 -1.25 6.44 -18.80
CA LEU A 438 -0.46 6.50 -17.58
C LEU A 438 0.93 7.12 -17.77
N THR A 439 1.37 7.32 -19.00
CA THR A 439 2.72 7.86 -19.30
C THR A 439 2.93 9.23 -18.69
N ALA A 440 1.99 10.14 -18.87
CA ALA A 440 2.07 11.49 -18.29
C ALA A 440 2.11 11.47 -16.74
N VAL A 441 1.38 10.55 -16.11
CA VAL A 441 1.38 10.36 -14.64
C VAL A 441 2.74 9.85 -14.18
N ALA A 442 3.29 8.84 -14.86
CA ALA A 442 4.61 8.28 -14.56
C ALA A 442 5.72 9.32 -14.66
N GLU A 443 5.68 10.15 -15.72
CA GLU A 443 6.61 11.26 -15.90
C GLU A 443 6.47 12.34 -14.82
N ALA A 444 5.25 12.73 -14.45
CA ALA A 444 5.01 13.72 -13.41
C ALA A 444 5.50 13.25 -12.04
N LEU A 445 5.32 11.94 -11.71
CA LEU A 445 5.88 11.32 -10.51
C LEU A 445 7.41 11.31 -10.54
N ALA A 446 8.02 11.00 -11.69
CA ALA A 446 9.47 11.00 -11.87
C ALA A 446 10.07 12.42 -11.75
N ARG A 447 9.41 13.43 -12.33
CA ARG A 447 9.81 14.82 -12.15
C ARG A 447 9.80 15.24 -10.68
N TRP A 448 8.74 14.84 -9.93
CA TRP A 448 8.68 15.11 -8.50
C TRP A 448 9.74 14.35 -7.71
N ALA A 449 9.94 13.07 -7.99
CA ALA A 449 10.97 12.27 -7.32
C ALA A 449 12.37 12.90 -7.47
N THR A 450 12.66 13.54 -8.61
CA THR A 450 13.89 14.29 -8.84
C THR A 450 13.87 15.64 -8.11
N ARG A 451 12.74 16.35 -8.16
CA ARG A 451 12.62 17.71 -7.62
C ARG A 451 12.72 17.78 -6.10
N VAL A 452 12.24 16.74 -5.40
CA VAL A 452 12.28 16.68 -3.93
C VAL A 452 13.69 16.39 -3.39
N GLN A 453 14.57 15.80 -4.20
CA GLN A 453 15.94 15.48 -3.81
C GLN A 453 16.74 16.73 -3.42
N TYR A 454 17.73 16.53 -2.57
CA TYR A 454 18.78 17.51 -2.33
C TYR A 454 19.74 17.60 -3.52
N PRO A 455 20.59 18.64 -3.59
CA PRO A 455 21.58 18.79 -4.67
C PRO A 455 22.52 17.58 -4.85
N ASP A 456 22.79 16.82 -3.81
CA ASP A 456 23.59 15.60 -3.85
C ASP A 456 22.80 14.32 -4.16
N ARG A 457 21.53 14.47 -4.58
CA ARG A 457 20.59 13.40 -4.93
C ARG A 457 20.09 12.54 -3.74
N ARG A 458 20.43 12.88 -2.52
CA ARG A 458 19.73 12.28 -1.35
C ARG A 458 18.29 12.76 -1.32
N THR A 459 17.39 11.89 -0.90
CA THR A 459 15.98 12.21 -0.69
C THR A 459 15.73 12.47 0.80
N PRO A 460 15.03 13.55 1.19
CA PRO A 460 14.64 13.74 2.58
C PRO A 460 13.79 12.57 3.06
N SER A 461 14.04 12.08 4.27
CA SER A 461 13.39 10.89 4.84
C SER A 461 12.12 11.26 5.60
N THR A 462 11.08 11.74 4.92
CA THR A 462 9.80 12.12 5.55
C THR A 462 8.84 10.94 5.69
N GLY A 463 8.04 10.92 6.76
CA GLY A 463 7.13 9.84 7.06
C GLY A 463 7.85 8.51 7.26
N ASP A 464 7.20 7.38 6.98
CA ASP A 464 7.83 6.06 7.05
C ASP A 464 8.85 5.86 5.90
N SER A 465 9.89 6.68 5.85
CA SER A 465 10.98 6.61 4.87
C SER A 465 12.29 6.27 5.54
N PHE A 466 13.01 5.28 5.02
CA PHE A 466 14.36 5.02 5.49
C PHE A 466 15.32 6.10 5.00
N ARG A 467 16.22 6.50 5.87
CA ARG A 467 17.39 7.26 5.50
C ARG A 467 18.39 6.31 4.85
N ILE A 468 18.69 6.52 3.58
CA ILE A 468 19.70 5.73 2.87
C ILE A 468 21.03 6.40 3.09
N PRO A 469 21.97 5.79 3.84
CA PRO A 469 23.32 6.31 4.01
C PRO A 469 23.96 6.51 2.64
N ASN A 470 24.57 7.66 2.43
CA ASN A 470 25.29 7.90 1.19
C ASN A 470 26.61 7.12 1.18
N SER A 471 26.62 5.96 0.56
CA SER A 471 27.86 5.27 0.22
C SER A 471 28.60 5.89 -0.99
N ILE A 472 27.95 6.85 -1.66
CA ILE A 472 28.49 7.57 -2.83
C ILE A 472 28.84 8.98 -2.35
N PRO A 473 30.09 9.40 -2.42
CA PRO A 473 30.45 10.76 -2.07
C PRO A 473 29.65 11.75 -2.94
N PRO A 474 29.20 12.87 -2.37
CA PRO A 474 28.43 13.87 -3.11
C PRO A 474 29.25 14.31 -4.32
N ARG A 475 28.71 14.13 -5.53
CA ARG A 475 29.26 14.80 -6.70
C ARG A 475 28.95 16.30 -6.52
N ARG A 476 29.97 17.10 -6.38
CA ARG A 476 29.88 18.56 -6.58
C ARG A 476 29.67 18.81 -8.07
N GLU A 477 28.46 18.51 -8.57
CA GLU A 477 28.05 19.04 -9.86
C GLU A 477 27.73 20.52 -9.60
N SER A 478 28.43 21.41 -10.32
CA SER A 478 28.06 22.81 -10.34
C SER A 478 26.57 22.93 -10.67
N PRO A 479 25.74 23.61 -9.85
CA PRO A 479 24.36 23.75 -10.16
C PRO A 479 24.23 24.44 -11.49
N THR A 480 23.76 23.75 -12.52
CA THR A 480 23.16 24.41 -13.67
C THR A 480 22.06 25.27 -13.05
N GLU A 481 22.06 26.59 -13.35
CA GLU A 481 21.03 27.49 -12.80
C GLU A 481 19.68 26.82 -12.91
N PRO A 482 19.02 26.47 -11.78
CA PRO A 482 17.72 25.85 -11.87
C PRO A 482 16.79 26.92 -12.43
N THR A 483 16.24 26.67 -13.58
CA THR A 483 15.21 27.52 -14.20
C THR A 483 13.97 27.66 -13.31
N ASP A 484 13.87 26.78 -12.31
CA ASP A 484 12.81 26.78 -11.30
C ASP A 484 13.37 26.46 -9.91
N ARG A 485 13.78 27.50 -9.18
CA ARG A 485 14.35 27.37 -7.83
C ARG A 485 13.33 26.97 -6.77
N VAL A 486 12.06 27.21 -7.01
CA VAL A 486 10.99 26.95 -6.04
C VAL A 486 9.82 26.26 -6.71
N ALA A 487 9.34 25.18 -6.11
CA ALA A 487 8.07 24.56 -6.47
C ALA A 487 7.18 24.44 -5.23
N VAL A 488 5.90 24.81 -5.37
CA VAL A 488 4.90 24.72 -4.31
C VAL A 488 3.73 23.89 -4.81
N LEU A 489 3.55 22.70 -4.24
CA LEU A 489 2.46 21.79 -4.52
C LEU A 489 1.39 22.00 -3.44
N THR A 490 0.48 22.93 -3.71
CA THR A 490 -0.51 23.40 -2.72
C THR A 490 -1.45 22.27 -2.29
N GLU A 491 -1.92 21.45 -3.22
CA GLU A 491 -2.82 20.32 -2.94
C GLU A 491 -2.12 19.22 -2.13
N ALA A 492 -0.84 18.94 -2.43
CA ALA A 492 -0.05 17.99 -1.69
C ALA A 492 0.49 18.54 -0.35
N GLY A 493 0.45 19.87 -0.16
CA GLY A 493 0.97 20.52 1.02
C GLY A 493 2.51 20.53 1.10
N ILE A 494 3.21 20.58 -0.05
CA ILE A 494 4.67 20.50 -0.09
C ILE A 494 5.25 21.74 -0.79
N ALA A 495 6.33 22.29 -0.22
CA ALA A 495 7.12 23.32 -0.89
C ALA A 495 8.60 22.95 -0.86
N VAL A 496 9.28 23.14 -1.97
CA VAL A 496 10.70 22.91 -2.12
C VAL A 496 11.37 24.18 -2.65
N ALA A 497 12.48 24.57 -2.04
CA ALA A 497 13.27 25.72 -2.45
C ALA A 497 14.75 25.36 -2.47
N ASP A 498 15.44 25.73 -3.54
CA ASP A 498 16.87 25.55 -3.73
C ASP A 498 17.54 26.92 -3.90
N GLY A 499 18.67 27.11 -3.24
CA GLY A 499 19.40 28.36 -3.26
C GLY A 499 20.91 28.16 -3.25
N LEU A 500 21.64 29.28 -3.28
CA LEU A 500 23.09 29.32 -3.19
C LEU A 500 23.52 30.24 -2.06
N HIS A 501 24.46 29.79 -1.26
CA HIS A 501 25.15 30.61 -0.28
C HIS A 501 26.65 30.60 -0.59
N LEU A 502 27.19 31.72 -1.13
CA LEU A 502 28.61 31.81 -1.56
C LEU A 502 29.00 30.63 -2.47
N ASP A 503 28.21 30.36 -3.51
CA ASP A 503 28.35 29.25 -4.45
C ASP A 503 28.13 27.83 -3.86
N MET A 504 27.80 27.71 -2.58
CA MET A 504 27.43 26.44 -1.94
C MET A 504 25.93 26.21 -2.05
N PRO A 505 25.51 25.05 -2.58
CA PRO A 505 24.08 24.76 -2.73
C PRO A 505 23.42 24.48 -1.38
N PHE A 506 22.25 25.07 -1.16
CA PHE A 506 21.38 24.73 -0.05
C PHE A 506 19.97 24.39 -0.54
N ALA A 507 19.24 23.64 0.26
CA ALA A 507 17.89 23.22 -0.04
C ALA A 507 17.00 23.21 1.20
N ILE A 508 15.78 23.71 1.04
CA ILE A 508 14.73 23.70 2.05
C ILE A 508 13.58 22.84 1.52
N ARG A 509 13.10 21.90 2.31
CA ARG A 509 11.93 21.05 2.00
C ARG A 509 10.91 21.24 3.11
N TYR A 510 9.75 21.79 2.79
CA TYR A 510 8.68 22.11 3.72
C TYR A 510 7.47 21.20 3.49
N PHE A 511 6.90 20.66 4.57
CA PHE A 511 5.86 19.64 4.53
C PHE A 511 4.67 20.00 5.41
N ALA A 512 3.54 20.30 4.79
CA ALA A 512 2.22 20.44 5.41
C ALA A 512 1.30 19.30 4.89
N THR A 513 1.89 18.10 4.69
CA THR A 513 1.21 16.97 4.05
C THR A 513 0.19 16.34 4.99
N SER A 514 -1.03 16.20 4.54
CA SER A 514 -2.12 15.55 5.30
C SER A 514 -3.12 14.88 4.36
N MET A 515 -2.62 14.18 3.32
CA MET A 515 -3.47 13.58 2.29
C MET A 515 -4.02 12.23 2.70
N SER A 516 -3.31 11.48 3.54
CA SER A 516 -3.64 10.14 3.99
C SER A 516 -3.24 9.95 5.46
N ARG A 517 -3.80 8.92 6.11
CA ARG A 517 -3.31 8.42 7.42
C ARG A 517 -2.09 7.51 7.30
N THR A 518 -1.94 6.92 6.10
CA THR A 518 -0.89 5.92 5.86
C THR A 518 0.47 6.60 5.86
N HIS A 519 1.42 6.02 6.55
CA HIS A 519 2.80 6.50 6.70
C HIS A 519 2.95 7.93 7.23
N LYS A 520 1.88 8.47 7.83
CA LYS A 520 1.86 9.83 8.38
C LYS A 520 2.46 9.88 9.78
N HIS A 521 3.36 10.85 9.98
CA HIS A 521 3.91 11.24 11.27
C HIS A 521 3.25 12.53 11.81
N ALA A 522 3.58 12.91 13.02
CA ALA A 522 3.14 14.18 13.63
C ALA A 522 4.03 15.35 13.18
N ASP A 523 4.23 15.48 11.89
CA ASP A 523 5.21 16.31 11.19
C ASP A 523 4.59 17.46 10.38
N ASN A 524 3.32 17.82 10.63
CA ASN A 524 2.69 18.92 9.91
C ASN A 524 3.43 20.24 10.14
N LEU A 525 3.75 20.94 9.04
CA LEU A 525 4.53 22.16 8.94
C LEU A 525 6.02 21.96 9.25
N SER A 526 6.52 20.73 9.26
CA SER A 526 7.95 20.42 9.36
C SER A 526 8.72 20.91 8.12
N PHE A 527 10.01 21.09 8.28
CA PHE A 527 10.92 21.38 7.18
C PHE A 527 12.28 20.74 7.43
N THR A 528 13.02 20.48 6.36
CA THR A 528 14.41 20.05 6.42
C THR A 528 15.33 21.08 5.78
N LEU A 529 16.59 21.09 6.21
CA LEU A 529 17.61 22.01 5.70
C LEU A 529 18.89 21.28 5.35
N TYR A 530 19.25 21.37 4.08
CA TYR A 530 20.52 20.89 3.55
C TYR A 530 21.40 22.10 3.15
N LEU A 531 22.70 22.03 3.40
CA LEU A 531 23.69 23.00 2.91
C LEU A 531 25.03 22.29 2.69
N ASP A 532 25.57 22.41 1.46
CA ASP A 532 26.92 21.96 1.06
C ASP A 532 27.29 20.55 1.52
N GLY A 533 26.46 19.56 1.22
CA GLY A 533 26.70 18.16 1.54
C GLY A 533 26.21 17.71 2.94
N VAL A 534 25.78 18.63 3.78
CA VAL A 534 25.31 18.35 5.15
C VAL A 534 23.81 18.56 5.26
N GLU A 535 23.10 17.59 5.83
CA GLU A 535 21.72 17.76 6.30
C GLU A 535 21.77 18.34 7.71
N TRP A 536 21.55 19.64 7.85
CA TRP A 536 21.63 20.36 9.13
C TRP A 536 20.40 20.16 10.00
N LEU A 537 19.21 20.16 9.37
CA LEU A 537 17.95 19.83 10.01
C LEU A 537 17.30 18.69 9.21
N ILE A 538 16.94 17.63 9.90
CA ILE A 538 16.40 16.41 9.30
C ILE A 538 14.96 16.13 9.74
N ASP A 539 14.26 15.29 8.99
CA ASP A 539 13.17 14.48 9.49
C ASP A 539 13.76 13.17 10.06
N PRO A 540 13.29 12.65 11.20
CA PRO A 540 13.99 11.60 11.95
C PRO A 540 13.91 10.22 11.33
N SER A 541 13.36 10.07 10.12
CA SER A 541 13.32 8.80 9.41
C SER A 541 12.38 7.76 10.06
N PHE A 542 12.55 6.50 9.71
CA PHE A 542 11.71 5.38 10.06
C PHE A 542 12.52 4.27 10.71
N TYR A 543 11.91 3.49 11.60
CA TYR A 543 12.52 2.38 12.30
C TYR A 543 11.82 1.04 12.02
N SER A 544 10.52 0.96 12.31
CA SER A 544 9.68 -0.22 12.06
C SER A 544 8.19 0.14 12.15
N HIS A 545 7.32 -0.76 11.66
CA HIS A 545 5.87 -0.63 11.79
C HIS A 545 5.31 -1.16 13.13
N GLU A 546 6.17 -1.42 14.11
CA GLU A 546 5.76 -1.83 15.46
C GLU A 546 5.44 -0.61 16.33
N TYR A 547 4.41 0.13 15.96
CA TYR A 547 4.07 1.46 16.50
C TYR A 547 3.75 1.51 18.00
N LEU A 548 3.61 0.37 18.66
CA LEU A 548 3.48 0.29 20.13
C LEU A 548 4.85 0.25 20.84
N ASP A 549 5.93 0.04 20.09
CA ASP A 549 7.29 0.13 20.60
C ASP A 549 7.66 1.60 20.84
N PRO A 550 8.35 1.94 21.93
CA PRO A 550 8.74 3.32 22.27
C PRO A 550 9.52 4.05 21.17
N ILE A 551 10.43 3.39 20.47
CA ILE A 551 11.26 4.01 19.42
C ILE A 551 10.44 4.42 18.20
N PRO A 552 9.69 3.52 17.51
CA PRO A 552 8.81 3.94 16.42
C PRO A 552 7.76 4.96 16.85
N SER A 553 7.22 4.85 18.07
CA SER A 553 6.28 5.83 18.63
C SER A 553 6.90 7.22 18.77
N TYR A 554 8.16 7.31 19.24
CA TYR A 554 8.91 8.56 19.31
C TYR A 554 9.13 9.16 17.93
N LEU A 555 9.68 8.36 16.97
CA LEU A 555 10.01 8.83 15.62
C LEU A 555 8.79 9.33 14.83
N ARG A 556 7.60 8.82 15.15
CA ARG A 556 6.34 9.32 14.58
C ARG A 556 5.71 10.46 15.35
N GLY A 557 6.19 10.72 16.54
CA GLY A 557 5.65 11.74 17.47
C GLY A 557 6.15 13.15 17.15
N PRO A 558 5.47 14.21 17.65
CA PRO A 558 5.81 15.59 17.33
C PRO A 558 7.14 16.07 17.90
N TYR A 559 7.69 15.37 18.88
CA TYR A 559 8.96 15.75 19.51
C TYR A 559 10.19 15.47 18.65
N SER A 560 10.06 14.63 17.63
CA SER A 560 11.15 14.21 16.74
C SER A 560 11.25 15.03 15.44
N HIS A 561 10.29 15.92 15.16
CA HIS A 561 10.21 16.69 13.92
C HIS A 561 10.50 18.17 14.15
N ASN A 562 10.76 18.92 13.07
CA ASN A 562 10.98 20.37 13.10
C ASN A 562 9.65 21.13 13.15
N VAL A 563 8.89 20.97 14.22
CA VAL A 563 7.51 21.47 14.35
C VAL A 563 7.27 22.17 15.69
N MET A 564 6.18 22.94 15.76
CA MET A 564 5.59 23.32 17.04
C MET A 564 4.81 22.11 17.61
N PHE A 565 5.12 21.72 18.85
CA PHE A 565 4.44 20.66 19.58
C PHE A 565 3.56 21.22 20.69
N VAL A 566 2.52 20.48 21.07
CA VAL A 566 1.66 20.76 22.23
C VAL A 566 1.78 19.60 23.21
N ARG A 567 2.13 19.90 24.47
CA ARG A 567 2.26 18.90 25.54
C ARG A 567 0.89 18.37 25.94
N ASP A 568 0.86 17.12 26.37
CA ASP A 568 -0.32 16.46 26.95
C ASP A 568 -1.60 16.54 26.09
N ARG A 569 -1.43 16.64 24.77
CA ARG A 569 -2.52 16.57 23.79
C ARG A 569 -2.23 15.56 22.69
N GLU A 570 -3.24 14.78 22.40
CA GLU A 570 -3.20 13.81 21.30
C GLU A 570 -3.11 14.54 19.96
N TYR A 571 -2.19 14.07 19.12
CA TYR A 571 -2.01 14.52 17.75
C TYR A 571 -2.79 13.61 16.78
N SER A 572 -3.67 14.18 16.00
CA SER A 572 -4.43 13.45 14.97
C SER A 572 -3.67 13.40 13.65
N ILE A 573 -3.56 12.21 13.07
CA ILE A 573 -3.01 11.97 11.72
C ILE A 573 -4.12 11.85 10.65
N ALA A 574 -5.34 12.33 10.93
CA ALA A 574 -6.44 12.28 9.97
C ALA A 574 -6.13 13.13 8.72
N PRO A 575 -6.64 12.73 7.54
CA PRO A 575 -6.49 13.51 6.32
C PRO A 575 -7.14 14.89 6.40
N GLY A 576 -6.60 15.85 5.65
CA GLY A 576 -7.16 17.20 5.52
C GLY A 576 -6.91 18.15 6.71
N LEU A 577 -6.11 17.72 7.69
CA LEU A 577 -5.83 18.54 8.88
C LEU A 577 -4.72 19.58 8.68
N ALA A 578 -3.93 19.49 7.61
CA ALA A 578 -2.87 20.45 7.29
C ALA A 578 -2.95 20.89 5.83
N ARG A 579 -2.48 22.10 5.57
CA ARG A 579 -2.39 22.64 4.20
C ARG A 579 -1.46 23.84 4.14
N ILE A 580 -0.95 24.15 2.95
CA ILE A 580 -0.40 25.45 2.61
C ILE A 580 -1.57 26.41 2.34
N THR A 581 -1.62 27.53 3.06
CA THR A 581 -2.70 28.53 2.93
C THR A 581 -2.32 29.67 2.01
N GLU A 582 -1.03 30.04 1.97
CA GLU A 582 -0.49 31.10 1.17
C GLU A 582 0.97 30.82 0.81
N HIS A 583 1.39 31.25 -0.34
CA HIS A 583 2.81 31.29 -0.71
C HIS A 583 3.10 32.48 -1.62
N SER A 584 4.35 32.92 -1.64
CA SER A 584 4.85 33.87 -2.62
C SER A 584 6.28 33.52 -3.03
N ILE A 585 6.55 33.65 -4.31
CA ILE A 585 7.85 33.37 -4.93
C ILE A 585 8.29 34.64 -5.64
N ASN A 586 9.45 35.15 -5.24
CA ASN A 586 10.12 36.25 -5.91
C ASN A 586 11.46 35.72 -6.47
N LYS A 587 12.15 36.57 -7.25
CA LYS A 587 13.45 36.19 -7.84
C LYS A 587 14.43 35.64 -6.81
N ASP A 588 14.52 36.29 -5.65
CA ASP A 588 15.58 36.06 -4.67
C ASP A 588 15.00 35.65 -3.27
N SER A 589 13.69 35.37 -3.20
CA SER A 589 13.03 34.98 -1.95
C SER A 589 11.82 34.08 -2.17
N PHE A 590 11.56 33.28 -1.15
CA PHE A 590 10.45 32.37 -1.07
C PHE A 590 9.77 32.53 0.30
N ARG A 591 8.44 32.55 0.30
CA ARG A 591 7.64 32.56 1.54
C ARG A 591 6.53 31.52 1.42
N VAL A 592 6.31 30.75 2.50
CA VAL A 592 5.20 29.82 2.62
C VAL A 592 4.50 30.00 3.98
N HIS A 593 3.17 29.92 3.97
CA HIS A 593 2.33 29.92 5.15
C HIS A 593 1.54 28.61 5.18
N GLY A 594 1.76 27.80 6.18
CA GLY A 594 1.04 26.56 6.44
C GLY A 594 0.21 26.64 7.72
N ARG A 595 -0.87 25.88 7.74
CA ARG A 595 -1.79 25.76 8.88
C ARG A 595 -2.18 24.31 9.11
N HIS A 596 -2.29 23.92 10.40
CA HIS A 596 -2.86 22.63 10.75
C HIS A 596 -3.77 22.68 11.98
N HIS A 597 -4.64 21.65 12.07
CA HIS A 597 -5.64 21.45 13.12
C HIS A 597 -5.47 20.06 13.78
N ALA A 598 -4.25 19.53 13.82
CA ALA A 598 -4.00 18.16 14.26
C ALA A 598 -4.19 17.96 15.78
N TYR A 599 -4.11 19.02 16.57
CA TYR A 599 -4.47 18.97 18.00
C TYR A 599 -5.90 19.46 18.22
N ARG A 600 -6.71 18.69 18.95
CA ARG A 600 -8.11 19.03 19.19
C ARG A 600 -8.27 20.42 19.81
N GLY A 601 -9.09 21.27 19.22
CA GLY A 601 -9.37 22.62 19.69
C GLY A 601 -8.18 23.59 19.54
N THR A 602 -7.19 23.23 18.73
CA THR A 602 -5.97 24.02 18.55
C THR A 602 -5.66 24.21 17.07
N VAL A 603 -5.30 25.40 16.69
CA VAL A 603 -4.81 25.77 15.35
C VAL A 603 -3.36 26.21 15.49
N ILE A 604 -2.50 25.66 14.66
CA ILE A 604 -1.10 26.08 14.55
C ILE A 604 -0.85 26.59 13.13
N ASP A 605 -0.25 27.77 13.05
CA ASP A 605 0.21 28.40 11.82
C ASP A 605 1.74 28.52 11.85
N ARG A 606 2.37 28.25 10.72
CA ARG A 606 3.80 28.55 10.49
C ARG A 606 3.95 29.41 9.24
N VAL A 607 4.65 30.51 9.37
CA VAL A 607 5.21 31.26 8.24
C VAL A 607 6.71 31.00 8.18
N LEU A 608 7.19 30.57 7.03
CA LEU A 608 8.62 30.40 6.73
C LEU A 608 8.95 31.29 5.54
N GLU A 609 9.97 32.13 5.67
CA GLU A 609 10.51 32.99 4.61
C GLU A 609 12.00 32.74 4.48
N ALA A 610 12.48 32.57 3.24
CA ALA A 610 13.89 32.31 2.96
C ALA A 610 14.39 33.18 1.80
N SER A 611 15.61 33.69 1.94
CA SER A 611 16.37 34.23 0.81
C SER A 611 16.98 33.08 0.02
N LEU A 612 16.99 33.16 -1.32
CA LEU A 612 17.53 32.13 -2.22
C LEU A 612 18.99 32.42 -2.67
N ASP A 613 19.49 33.63 -2.44
CA ASP A 613 20.85 34.06 -2.84
C ASP A 613 21.85 34.03 -1.67
N LYS A 614 21.34 33.80 -0.47
CA LYS A 614 22.11 33.52 0.76
C LYS A 614 21.28 32.66 1.70
N LEU A 615 21.89 31.81 2.46
CA LEU A 615 21.14 31.09 3.49
C LEU A 615 20.76 32.08 4.61
N HIS A 616 19.51 32.48 4.59
CA HIS A 616 18.84 33.26 5.62
C HIS A 616 17.38 32.85 5.65
N ILE A 617 16.97 32.20 6.72
CA ILE A 617 15.61 31.71 6.92
C ILE A 617 15.02 32.40 8.13
N GLN A 618 13.82 32.93 8.00
CA GLN A 618 13.02 33.46 9.11
C GLN A 618 11.75 32.63 9.26
N GLY A 619 11.39 32.30 10.50
CA GLY A 619 10.20 31.58 10.80
C GLY A 619 9.41 32.20 11.94
N SER A 620 8.11 31.98 11.88
CA SER A 620 7.21 32.40 12.95
C SER A 620 6.09 31.37 13.08
N ASP A 621 5.98 30.79 14.26
CA ASP A 621 4.91 29.88 14.63
C ASP A 621 3.92 30.57 15.55
N THR A 622 2.63 30.42 15.29
CA THR A 622 1.54 30.92 16.13
C THR A 622 0.59 29.80 16.52
N ILE A 623 0.07 29.90 17.73
CA ILE A 623 -0.90 28.94 18.26
C ILE A 623 -2.16 29.66 18.74
N ALA A 624 -3.32 29.16 18.31
CA ALA A 624 -4.61 29.54 18.84
C ALA A 624 -5.30 28.30 19.41
N SER A 625 -5.64 28.33 20.69
CA SER A 625 -6.28 27.21 21.37
C SER A 625 -7.48 27.70 22.18
N THR A 626 -8.53 26.87 22.26
CA THR A 626 -9.71 27.13 23.11
C THR A 626 -9.39 27.06 24.57
N ASP A 627 -8.40 26.27 24.96
CA ASP A 627 -7.96 26.07 26.33
C ASP A 627 -6.48 26.44 26.46
N PRO A 628 -5.99 26.78 27.68
CA PRO A 628 -4.57 26.94 27.93
C PRO A 628 -3.79 25.68 27.53
N VAL A 629 -2.67 25.87 26.85
CA VAL A 629 -1.79 24.78 26.40
C VAL A 629 -0.33 25.12 26.72
N GLU A 630 0.42 24.07 27.07
CA GLU A 630 1.87 24.12 27.08
C GLU A 630 2.38 23.70 25.69
N ALA A 631 3.15 24.56 25.06
CA ALA A 631 3.65 24.32 23.70
C ALA A 631 5.11 24.76 23.58
N GLY A 632 5.78 24.29 22.56
CA GLY A 632 7.14 24.66 22.20
C GLY A 632 7.46 24.35 20.77
N ILE A 633 8.67 24.64 20.34
CA ILE A 633 9.21 24.33 19.01
C ILE A 633 10.41 23.40 19.15
N SER A 634 10.57 22.49 18.21
CA SER A 634 11.74 21.61 18.06
C SER A 634 12.45 21.87 16.75
N PHE A 635 13.80 21.73 16.77
CA PHE A 635 14.68 21.65 15.62
C PHE A 635 15.53 20.39 15.76
N HIS A 636 15.26 19.39 14.97
CA HIS A 636 15.94 18.10 14.99
C HIS A 636 17.17 18.15 14.10
N LEU A 637 18.35 17.99 14.71
CA LEU A 637 19.63 18.12 14.03
C LEU A 637 19.99 16.84 13.26
N GLY A 638 20.75 17.02 12.18
CA GLY A 638 21.29 15.91 11.40
C GLY A 638 22.25 15.05 12.19
N GLU A 639 22.57 13.87 11.64
CA GLU A 639 23.63 13.02 12.19
C GLU A 639 24.95 13.78 12.21
N ASP A 640 25.72 13.60 13.27
CA ASP A 640 26.99 14.29 13.53
C ASP A 640 26.90 15.84 13.62
N VAL A 641 25.71 16.43 13.48
CA VAL A 641 25.49 17.84 13.78
C VAL A 641 25.36 18.01 15.29
N THR A 642 26.25 18.80 15.87
CA THR A 642 26.23 19.14 17.30
C THR A 642 25.93 20.61 17.51
N ALA A 643 25.34 20.96 18.66
CA ALA A 643 25.02 22.33 19.00
C ALA A 643 25.73 22.80 20.29
N THR A 644 26.24 24.02 20.27
CA THR A 644 26.62 24.79 21.47
C THR A 644 25.67 25.94 21.64
N ILE A 645 25.27 26.23 22.89
CA ILE A 645 24.35 27.34 23.19
C ILE A 645 25.12 28.41 23.96
N GLU A 646 25.22 29.60 23.35
CA GLU A 646 25.90 30.75 23.94
C GLU A 646 24.98 31.98 23.87
N ASN A 647 24.74 32.61 24.99
CA ASN A 647 23.90 33.81 25.11
C ASN A 647 22.49 33.65 24.48
N GLY A 648 21.88 32.45 24.58
CA GLY A 648 20.57 32.18 24.02
C GLY A 648 20.58 31.93 22.49
N ILE A 649 21.74 31.78 21.88
CA ILE A 649 21.94 31.44 20.45
C ILE A 649 22.52 30.05 20.36
N ALA A 650 21.97 29.20 19.50
CA ALA A 650 22.56 27.91 19.18
C ALA A 650 23.46 28.01 17.95
N LEU A 651 24.71 27.56 18.11
CA LEU A 651 25.68 27.40 17.03
C LEU A 651 25.81 25.93 16.70
N LEU A 652 25.53 25.58 15.44
CA LEU A 652 25.59 24.21 14.93
C LEU A 652 26.93 23.97 14.23
N HIS A 653 27.48 22.79 14.49
CA HIS A 653 28.75 22.31 13.93
C HIS A 653 28.56 20.93 13.32
N HIS A 654 29.27 20.68 12.22
CA HIS A 654 29.36 19.35 11.64
C HIS A 654 30.83 19.06 11.26
N PRO A 655 31.40 17.86 11.58
CA PRO A 655 32.82 17.59 11.39
C PRO A 655 33.30 17.62 9.93
N ALA A 656 32.40 17.42 8.98
CA ALA A 656 32.72 17.47 7.54
C ALA A 656 32.50 18.86 6.91
N SER A 657 32.20 19.90 7.69
CA SER A 657 31.93 21.26 7.18
C SER A 657 32.70 22.31 7.97
N ASP A 658 33.31 23.25 7.25
CA ASP A 658 33.92 24.45 7.85
C ASP A 658 32.86 25.51 8.21
N LEU A 659 31.60 25.28 7.83
CA LEU A 659 30.50 26.20 8.13
C LEU A 659 29.94 25.96 9.51
N GLN A 660 29.42 27.02 10.09
CA GLN A 660 28.58 26.96 11.26
C GLN A 660 27.22 27.56 10.95
N LEU A 661 26.15 26.91 11.37
CA LEU A 661 24.82 27.53 11.32
C LEU A 661 24.48 28.10 12.70
N ARG A 662 23.76 29.21 12.67
CA ARG A 662 23.26 29.89 13.86
C ARG A 662 21.74 29.81 13.89
N ILE A 663 21.17 29.27 14.95
CA ILE A 663 19.73 29.32 15.22
C ILE A 663 19.47 30.28 16.37
N THR A 664 18.62 31.26 16.09
CA THR A 664 18.16 32.23 17.11
C THR A 664 16.66 32.07 17.31
N VAL A 665 16.23 32.05 18.54
CA VAL A 665 14.81 31.96 18.92
C VAL A 665 14.52 33.08 19.91
N ASP A 666 13.35 33.70 19.84
CA ASP A 666 12.93 34.77 20.75
C ASP A 666 12.51 34.23 22.15
N ARG A 667 12.97 33.03 22.50
CA ARG A 667 12.76 32.27 23.73
C ARG A 667 14.05 31.59 24.16
N ASP A 668 14.10 31.15 25.41
CA ASP A 668 15.22 30.36 25.91
C ASP A 668 15.29 29.03 25.17
N ILE A 669 16.42 28.77 24.51
CA ILE A 669 16.70 27.56 23.78
C ILE A 669 17.51 26.59 24.64
N TYR A 670 17.17 25.31 24.60
CA TYR A 670 17.89 24.24 25.29
C TYR A 670 18.07 23.02 24.37
N LYS A 671 19.02 22.16 24.73
CA LYS A 671 19.43 21.01 23.96
C LYS A 671 19.01 19.69 24.61
N ILE A 672 18.57 18.76 23.82
CA ILE A 672 18.29 17.37 24.18
C ILE A 672 19.16 16.48 23.29
N ALA A 673 19.68 15.37 23.84
CA ALA A 673 20.54 14.45 23.11
C ALA A 673 20.29 13.00 23.52
N GLY A 674 20.37 12.08 22.55
CA GLY A 674 20.32 10.63 22.71
C GLY A 674 18.97 10.09 23.18
N TRP A 675 18.90 8.77 23.30
CA TRP A 675 17.71 8.04 23.75
C TRP A 675 17.76 7.79 25.26
N ASN A 676 16.72 8.18 25.99
CA ASN A 676 16.59 7.96 27.44
C ASN A 676 15.27 7.29 27.87
N GLY A 677 14.46 6.84 26.91
CA GLY A 677 13.19 6.16 27.17
C GLY A 677 11.96 7.06 27.27
N ASP A 678 12.14 8.39 27.29
CA ASP A 678 11.06 9.38 27.31
C ASP A 678 11.09 10.22 26.02
N ALA A 679 9.97 10.25 25.30
CA ALA A 679 9.85 11.00 24.04
C ALA A 679 10.10 12.51 24.21
N ALA A 680 9.70 13.10 25.34
CA ALA A 680 9.87 14.52 25.56
C ALA A 680 11.33 14.94 25.85
N THR A 681 12.21 14.01 26.17
CA THR A 681 13.61 14.26 26.53
C THR A 681 14.61 13.44 25.70
N SER A 682 14.17 12.80 24.63
CA SER A 682 15.01 12.02 23.72
C SER A 682 15.25 12.72 22.39
N SER A 683 16.35 12.34 21.71
CA SER A 683 16.69 12.76 20.35
C SER A 683 17.45 11.64 19.62
N ILE A 684 16.77 10.99 18.68
CA ILE A 684 17.33 9.91 17.84
C ILE A 684 16.80 10.01 16.40
N SER A 685 17.54 9.43 15.46
CA SER A 685 17.14 9.24 14.06
C SER A 685 17.24 7.79 13.65
N GLY A 686 16.27 7.30 12.87
CA GLY A 686 16.32 5.99 12.24
C GLY A 686 17.37 5.95 11.14
N ILE A 687 18.17 4.92 11.11
CA ILE A 687 19.22 4.70 10.07
C ILE A 687 19.00 3.43 9.26
N GLY A 688 17.94 2.67 9.55
CA GLY A 688 17.60 1.43 8.88
C GLY A 688 16.54 0.66 9.64
N PHE A 689 16.18 -0.51 9.13
CA PHE A 689 15.20 -1.36 9.79
C PHE A 689 15.71 -1.79 11.18
N ARG A 690 14.96 -1.42 12.23
CA ARG A 690 15.30 -1.64 13.64
C ARG A 690 16.68 -1.13 14.04
N ALA A 691 17.14 -0.06 13.39
CA ALA A 691 18.39 0.60 13.73
C ALA A 691 18.19 2.11 13.85
N TYR A 692 18.83 2.70 14.84
CA TYR A 692 18.82 4.15 15.07
C TYR A 692 20.20 4.64 15.53
N THR A 693 20.40 5.94 15.45
CA THR A 693 21.55 6.64 16.01
C THR A 693 21.08 7.77 16.92
N ASP A 694 21.90 8.12 17.91
CA ASP A 694 21.68 9.28 18.74
C ASP A 694 21.89 10.57 17.93
N THR A 695 21.06 11.57 18.16
CA THR A 695 21.14 12.90 17.56
C THR A 695 20.97 13.98 18.63
N GLU A 696 21.00 15.23 18.23
CA GLU A 696 20.65 16.37 19.09
C GLU A 696 19.38 17.05 18.57
N THR A 697 18.55 17.54 19.48
CA THR A 697 17.38 18.37 19.18
C THR A 697 17.46 19.65 20.01
N LEU A 698 17.31 20.79 19.36
CA LEU A 698 17.11 22.06 20.02
C LEU A 698 15.63 22.30 20.26
N ARG A 699 15.30 22.80 21.47
CA ARG A 699 13.91 23.13 21.80
C ARG A 699 13.81 24.49 22.50
N ALA A 700 12.66 25.13 22.31
CA ALA A 700 12.28 26.31 23.05
C ALA A 700 10.80 26.22 23.46
N ASN A 701 10.46 26.61 24.70
CA ASN A 701 9.10 26.62 25.20
C ASN A 701 8.40 27.94 24.85
N LEU A 702 7.09 27.90 24.72
CA LEU A 702 6.27 29.07 24.41
C LEU A 702 5.95 29.95 25.65
N ASP A 703 6.04 29.38 26.86
CA ASP A 703 5.88 30.05 28.17
C ASP A 703 4.61 30.92 28.28
N GLY A 704 3.47 30.36 27.88
CA GLY A 704 2.17 31.03 27.91
C GLY A 704 1.94 32.09 26.84
N GLY A 705 2.91 32.34 25.96
CA GLY A 705 2.76 33.15 24.76
C GLY A 705 1.88 32.46 23.67
N ARG A 706 1.62 33.17 22.58
CA ARG A 706 0.91 32.62 21.42
C ARG A 706 1.73 32.61 20.14
N ARG A 707 2.98 33.09 20.21
CA ARG A 707 3.88 33.21 19.08
C ARG A 707 5.30 32.94 19.49
N ILE A 708 6.06 32.27 18.65
CA ILE A 708 7.51 32.10 18.72
C ILE A 708 8.11 32.47 17.36
N ALA A 709 9.17 33.29 17.40
CA ALA A 709 9.89 33.68 16.19
C ALA A 709 11.32 33.15 16.23
N TRP A 710 11.83 32.76 15.09
CA TRP A 710 13.16 32.18 14.97
C TRP A 710 13.82 32.51 13.63
N SER A 711 15.14 32.41 13.58
CA SER A 711 15.91 32.54 12.36
C SER A 711 17.05 31.53 12.29
N ILE A 712 17.45 31.21 11.06
CA ILE A 712 18.62 30.37 10.74
C ILE A 712 19.50 31.12 9.77
N ASP A 713 20.77 31.25 10.13
CA ASP A 713 21.78 31.94 9.36
C ASP A 713 23.09 31.14 9.33
N VAL A 714 23.93 31.37 8.33
CA VAL A 714 25.34 30.94 8.40
C VAL A 714 26.08 31.89 9.34
N ALA A 715 26.69 31.33 10.39
CA ALA A 715 27.59 32.10 11.28
C ALA A 715 28.91 32.31 10.53
N LYS A 716 29.48 33.49 10.71
CA LYS A 716 30.81 33.82 10.16
C LYS A 716 31.90 33.27 11.05
#